data_95ff1820731770537e3c8eb6fe579aa3
#
_entry.id   95ff1820731770537e3c8eb6fe579aa3
#
_cell.length_a   1.000
_cell.length_b   1.000
_cell.length_c   1.000
_cell.angle_alpha   90.00
_cell.angle_beta   90.00
_cell.angle_gamma   90.00
#
_symmetry.space_group_name_H-M   'P 1'
#
loop_
_entity.id
_entity.type
_entity.pdbx_description
1 polymer ?
#
loop_
_entity_poly.entity_id
_entity_poly.type
_entity_poly.pdbx_seq_one_letter_code
_entity_poly.pdbx_strand_id
1 'polypeptide(L)'
;MLKPIAILVFVLNSLLAVSQTPKSYTSSEILLQLKKLPVLGSVLYIAAHPDDENTRLLTYLANEKLYRTGYLSLTRGDGGQNLIGDEQGIDLGLIRTQELLSARRIDGAEQFFSRAFDFGFSKSSEEAFRFWGHDKILSDVVWVIRKFQPDILIARFPEDSRAGHGHHAASGILAREAFDAAADPNKFPEQLSQGVNIWQAKRLLWNTFNFGSGNTQSEDQFKLDVGMYNPLLGKGYGEIAALSRSQHKSQGFGVSAQRGTVTEYFTTIKGEQPVNDLMDGITTNWDRVNKNNLSKLSINIAASFSAEHPEKSVPALVNLYNLVASLTDGYWKTQKLKEIKNCIQAASGLFLEATTNSQFGIQGDSARITATANNQLGLNLSKVGVSIGDQQYSLGVLNKNSNQSIAKNIFLNDAAVKNAQPYWLALPMDKGSFNVADRQKIGMAENSPIQVIFDVTIEGTPFTFTQPVRYKYTDPVRGELNQPFTILPIADVKFEKDIYLLKNKDSLHVDVQVFPNIDLQRDVQLQATVNDKQGTLLNQKDFSLKTLSKDKSISLEVQLPQKNLSGAVSTVQAVLNSGDAGSSKTYKRVINYDHIPSIVYQKEATTKSVFADIKISGKIVGYIPGAGDKVPQALQEMGYQVVILSPKDIKAGKLHSYDAIVTGVRAYNTNAWMNDVYDALMDYVKEGGILLCQYNTSNQIGPVKAKISPYPFTISRSRVTDEEAKVNFLLPNHPALNYPNKISEKDFEGWIQERSIYNSERADPAYQRILSMKDPSESEQDGSLIIANYGKGRFIYTGLVFFRELPAGVPGAYRLFANLIALPERGKK
;
A
#
# COMPACT_ATOMS: atom_id res chain seq x y z
N MET A 1 41.42 35.71 25.18
CA MET A 1 40.49 34.57 25.35
C MET A 1 39.40 34.64 24.27
N LEU A 2 39.62 34.02 23.13
CA LEU A 2 38.63 33.92 22.06
C LEU A 2 37.95 32.54 22.17
N LYS A 3 36.64 32.52 22.39
CA LYS A 3 35.82 31.30 22.34
C LYS A 3 35.52 30.99 20.86
N PRO A 4 35.66 29.76 20.42
CA PRO A 4 35.22 29.35 19.08
C PRO A 4 33.69 29.20 19.09
N ILE A 5 33.00 29.92 18.21
CA ILE A 5 31.60 29.74 17.88
C ILE A 5 31.56 28.53 16.95
N ALA A 6 31.00 27.42 17.44
CA ALA A 6 30.68 26.27 16.64
C ALA A 6 29.48 26.62 15.75
N ILE A 7 29.71 26.83 14.45
CA ILE A 7 28.66 26.96 13.44
C ILE A 7 28.14 25.54 13.19
N LEU A 8 26.97 25.25 13.73
CA LEU A 8 26.20 24.04 13.44
C LEU A 8 25.58 24.23 12.06
N VAL A 9 26.23 23.65 11.02
CA VAL A 9 25.65 23.59 9.68
C VAL A 9 24.55 22.53 9.71
N PHE A 10 23.33 22.97 9.89
CA PHE A 10 22.15 22.18 9.58
C PHE A 10 22.08 22.00 8.06
N VAL A 11 22.51 20.85 7.55
CA VAL A 11 22.20 20.46 6.18
C VAL A 11 20.71 20.13 6.17
N LEU A 12 19.88 21.11 5.83
CA LEU A 12 18.50 20.88 5.45
C LEU A 12 18.51 20.06 4.15
N ASN A 13 18.36 18.75 4.27
CA ASN A 13 17.86 17.95 3.18
C ASN A 13 16.42 18.41 2.92
N SER A 14 16.24 19.26 1.92
CA SER A 14 14.94 19.58 1.37
C SER A 14 14.41 18.31 0.67
N LEU A 15 13.79 17.43 1.46
CA LEU A 15 12.91 16.40 0.96
C LEU A 15 11.79 17.13 0.22
N LEU A 16 11.82 17.08 -1.10
CA LEU A 16 10.71 17.52 -1.94
C LEU A 16 9.50 16.70 -1.52
N ALA A 17 8.65 17.28 -0.69
CA ALA A 17 7.31 16.75 -0.46
C ALA A 17 6.65 16.65 -1.83
N VAL A 18 6.34 15.46 -2.29
CA VAL A 18 5.67 15.23 -3.58
C VAL A 18 4.21 15.59 -3.39
N SER A 19 3.94 16.89 -3.30
CA SER A 19 2.60 17.45 -3.37
C SER A 19 1.98 17.08 -4.71
N GLN A 20 0.68 16.76 -4.73
CA GLN A 20 -0.07 16.49 -5.97
C GLN A 20 -0.40 17.78 -6.74
N THR A 21 0.55 18.70 -6.88
CA THR A 21 0.39 19.89 -7.73
C THR A 21 0.04 19.50 -9.16
N PRO A 22 -0.76 20.28 -9.89
CA PRO A 22 -0.94 20.09 -11.31
C PRO A 22 0.43 20.01 -12.01
N LYS A 23 0.61 19.00 -12.87
CA LYS A 23 1.92 18.80 -13.53
C LYS A 23 2.18 19.94 -14.49
N SER A 24 3.29 20.66 -14.28
CA SER A 24 3.87 21.58 -15.23
C SER A 24 5.00 20.88 -15.98
N TYR A 25 5.13 21.13 -17.27
CA TYR A 25 6.10 20.46 -18.12
C TYR A 25 7.21 21.42 -18.55
N THR A 26 8.45 21.00 -18.44
CA THR A 26 9.57 21.66 -19.07
C THR A 26 9.51 21.45 -20.60
N SER A 27 10.18 22.33 -21.38
CA SER A 27 10.20 22.16 -22.84
C SER A 27 10.83 20.82 -23.25
N SER A 28 11.82 20.31 -22.51
CA SER A 28 12.41 18.99 -22.79
C SER A 28 11.44 17.84 -22.54
N GLU A 29 10.59 17.93 -21.50
CA GLU A 29 9.52 16.95 -21.25
C GLU A 29 8.43 17.03 -22.33
N ILE A 30 8.08 18.25 -22.79
CA ILE A 30 7.15 18.43 -23.92
C ILE A 30 7.72 17.76 -25.17
N LEU A 31 8.99 18.02 -25.50
CA LEU A 31 9.65 17.40 -26.64
C LEU A 31 9.65 15.86 -26.54
N LEU A 32 9.88 15.32 -25.36
CA LEU A 32 9.81 13.86 -25.14
C LEU A 32 8.41 13.31 -25.41
N GLN A 33 7.36 14.02 -24.98
CA GLN A 33 5.99 13.65 -25.29
C GLN A 33 5.68 13.75 -26.78
N LEU A 34 6.16 14.78 -27.48
CA LEU A 34 6.02 14.90 -28.93
C LEU A 34 6.67 13.75 -29.68
N LYS A 35 7.87 13.32 -29.24
CA LYS A 35 8.57 12.15 -29.78
C LYS A 35 7.81 10.83 -29.56
N LYS A 36 6.93 10.76 -28.55
CA LYS A 36 6.07 9.60 -28.30
C LYS A 36 4.91 9.49 -29.28
N LEU A 37 4.45 10.59 -29.90
CA LEU A 37 3.29 10.58 -30.77
C LEU A 37 3.38 9.64 -31.99
N PRO A 38 4.56 9.45 -32.66
CA PRO A 38 4.70 8.48 -33.73
C PRO A 38 4.80 7.02 -33.27
N VAL A 39 4.94 6.76 -31.94
CA VAL A 39 5.20 5.41 -31.41
C VAL A 39 3.89 4.74 -30.96
N LEU A 40 3.54 3.61 -31.58
CA LEU A 40 2.35 2.80 -31.33
C LEU A 40 2.74 1.42 -30.79
N GLY A 41 3.54 1.37 -29.77
CA GLY A 41 3.95 0.13 -29.06
C GLY A 41 3.50 0.14 -27.61
N SER A 42 3.19 -1.04 -27.06
CA SER A 42 2.71 -1.17 -25.67
C SER A 42 3.31 -2.40 -24.97
N VAL A 43 3.70 -2.22 -23.70
CA VAL A 43 4.29 -3.27 -22.85
C VAL A 43 3.59 -3.28 -21.50
N LEU A 44 3.15 -4.45 -21.04
CA LEU A 44 2.60 -4.63 -19.70
C LEU A 44 3.51 -5.56 -18.90
N TYR A 45 4.04 -5.04 -17.80
CA TYR A 45 4.84 -5.77 -16.82
C TYR A 45 3.94 -6.29 -15.71
N ILE A 46 4.09 -7.56 -15.30
CA ILE A 46 3.22 -8.23 -14.33
C ILE A 46 4.06 -8.81 -13.20
N ALA A 47 3.70 -8.49 -11.96
CA ALA A 47 4.27 -9.10 -10.76
C ALA A 47 3.28 -9.11 -9.58
N ALA A 48 3.69 -9.64 -8.43
CA ALA A 48 2.80 -9.89 -7.31
C ALA A 48 2.55 -8.67 -6.42
N HIS A 49 3.59 -7.87 -6.12
CA HIS A 49 3.52 -6.82 -5.11
C HIS A 49 4.00 -5.46 -5.62
N PRO A 50 3.61 -4.34 -4.98
CA PRO A 50 4.33 -3.09 -5.07
C PRO A 50 5.80 -3.31 -4.67
N ASP A 51 6.76 -2.85 -5.47
CA ASP A 51 8.22 -3.05 -5.34
C ASP A 51 8.84 -4.26 -6.08
N ASP A 52 8.04 -5.15 -6.65
CA ASP A 52 8.57 -6.24 -7.49
C ASP A 52 8.99 -5.78 -8.88
N GLU A 53 8.49 -4.61 -9.31
CA GLU A 53 8.76 -4.11 -10.65
C GLU A 53 10.25 -3.81 -10.89
N ASN A 54 10.71 -4.08 -12.09
CA ASN A 54 12.02 -3.62 -12.56
C ASN A 54 11.91 -2.15 -13.00
N THR A 55 12.11 -1.24 -12.03
CA THR A 55 11.97 0.20 -12.27
C THR A 55 12.88 0.71 -13.39
N ARG A 56 14.04 0.08 -13.62
CA ARG A 56 14.97 0.45 -14.68
C ARG A 56 14.42 0.09 -16.05
N LEU A 57 13.92 -1.12 -16.21
CA LEU A 57 13.28 -1.56 -17.45
C LEU A 57 12.04 -0.71 -17.75
N LEU A 58 11.18 -0.46 -16.75
CA LEU A 58 10.00 0.39 -16.95
C LEU A 58 10.38 1.80 -17.39
N THR A 59 11.38 2.41 -16.73
CA THR A 59 11.91 3.74 -17.09
C THR A 59 12.41 3.77 -18.54
N TYR A 60 13.20 2.77 -18.94
CA TYR A 60 13.73 2.65 -20.29
C TYR A 60 12.62 2.50 -21.34
N LEU A 61 11.66 1.60 -21.10
CA LEU A 61 10.55 1.39 -22.03
C LEU A 61 9.67 2.64 -22.20
N ALA A 62 9.40 3.36 -21.11
CA ALA A 62 8.54 4.53 -21.12
C ALA A 62 9.22 5.78 -21.67
N ASN A 63 10.55 5.97 -21.46
CA ASN A 63 11.24 7.23 -21.78
C ASN A 63 12.28 7.12 -22.88
N GLU A 64 12.86 5.94 -23.17
CA GLU A 64 13.74 5.72 -24.32
C GLU A 64 12.97 5.19 -25.52
N LYS A 65 12.29 4.07 -25.32
CA LYS A 65 11.50 3.43 -26.36
C LYS A 65 10.16 4.12 -26.62
N LEU A 66 9.75 4.96 -25.66
CA LEU A 66 8.50 5.74 -25.71
C LEU A 66 7.24 4.88 -25.87
N TYR A 67 7.33 3.60 -25.50
CA TYR A 67 6.19 2.70 -25.50
C TYR A 67 5.19 3.07 -24.40
N ARG A 68 3.91 2.80 -24.63
CA ARG A 68 2.94 2.78 -23.56
C ARG A 68 3.30 1.64 -22.62
N THR A 69 3.82 1.96 -21.45
CA THR A 69 4.31 1.01 -20.47
C THR A 69 3.39 0.95 -19.28
N GLY A 70 2.96 -0.25 -18.89
CA GLY A 70 2.12 -0.49 -17.71
C GLY A 70 2.77 -1.46 -16.74
N TYR A 71 2.47 -1.31 -15.46
CA TYR A 71 2.77 -2.28 -14.42
C TYR A 71 1.47 -2.77 -13.79
N LEU A 72 1.24 -4.08 -13.81
CA LEU A 72 0.17 -4.74 -13.06
C LEU A 72 0.77 -5.41 -11.83
N SER A 73 0.53 -4.83 -10.67
CA SER A 73 0.75 -5.48 -9.38
C SER A 73 -0.50 -6.26 -9.01
N LEU A 74 -0.38 -7.56 -8.73
CA LEU A 74 -1.57 -8.35 -8.39
C LEU A 74 -2.17 -7.92 -7.06
N THR A 75 -1.33 -7.59 -6.07
CA THR A 75 -1.76 -7.13 -4.75
C THR A 75 -1.38 -5.68 -4.50
N ARG A 76 -1.87 -5.12 -3.39
CA ARG A 76 -1.49 -3.78 -2.90
C ARG A 76 -0.41 -3.84 -1.83
N GLY A 77 0.07 -5.04 -1.47
CA GLY A 77 1.17 -5.23 -0.53
C GLY A 77 0.76 -5.11 0.95
N ASP A 78 -0.47 -5.46 1.25
CA ASP A 78 -1.07 -5.36 2.59
C ASP A 78 -0.38 -6.26 3.63
N GLY A 79 0.20 -7.40 3.20
CA GLY A 79 0.79 -8.43 4.05
C GLY A 79 2.24 -8.17 4.47
N GLY A 80 2.84 -7.07 4.02
CA GLY A 80 4.23 -6.70 4.32
C GLY A 80 4.44 -6.20 5.75
N GLN A 81 5.68 -5.80 6.03
CA GLN A 81 6.06 -5.08 7.26
C GLN A 81 6.28 -3.61 6.93
N ASN A 82 5.81 -2.71 7.80
CA ASN A 82 6.09 -1.29 7.68
C ASN A 82 7.36 -0.93 8.46
N LEU A 83 8.39 -0.42 7.78
CA LEU A 83 9.65 0.00 8.43
C LEU A 83 9.62 1.44 8.93
N ILE A 84 8.61 2.22 8.56
CA ILE A 84 8.52 3.66 8.86
C ILE A 84 7.34 4.01 9.78
N GLY A 85 6.51 3.02 10.14
CA GLY A 85 5.34 3.21 11.00
C GLY A 85 4.80 1.89 11.53
N ASP A 86 3.64 1.95 12.17
CA ASP A 86 2.97 0.80 12.79
C ASP A 86 1.75 0.30 11.98
N GLU A 87 1.50 0.88 10.81
CA GLU A 87 0.42 0.47 9.93
C GLU A 87 0.66 -0.94 9.38
N GLN A 88 -0.39 -1.75 9.43
CA GLN A 88 -0.44 -3.13 8.94
C GLN A 88 -1.73 -3.38 8.16
N GLY A 89 -1.76 -4.44 7.37
CA GLY A 89 -2.93 -4.82 6.61
C GLY A 89 -3.33 -3.72 5.62
N ILE A 90 -4.61 -3.39 5.57
CA ILE A 90 -5.18 -2.40 4.64
C ILE A 90 -4.48 -1.03 4.74
N ASP A 91 -4.16 -0.57 5.95
CA ASP A 91 -3.44 0.70 6.14
C ASP A 91 -2.08 0.68 5.41
N LEU A 92 -1.34 -0.42 5.52
CA LEU A 92 -0.07 -0.60 4.81
C LEU A 92 -0.27 -0.72 3.30
N GLY A 93 -1.29 -1.45 2.84
CA GLY A 93 -1.64 -1.58 1.42
C GLY A 93 -1.95 -0.22 0.78
N LEU A 94 -2.61 0.67 1.51
CA LEU A 94 -2.86 2.05 1.07
C LEU A 94 -1.57 2.87 0.97
N ILE A 95 -0.65 2.75 1.94
CA ILE A 95 0.68 3.39 1.89
C ILE A 95 1.45 2.89 0.68
N ARG A 96 1.58 1.58 0.51
CA ARG A 96 2.32 0.97 -0.60
C ARG A 96 1.71 1.26 -1.97
N THR A 97 0.37 1.42 -2.03
CA THR A 97 -0.30 1.93 -3.24
C THR A 97 0.20 3.33 -3.60
N GLN A 98 0.26 4.26 -2.63
CA GLN A 98 0.72 5.62 -2.87
C GLN A 98 2.23 5.70 -3.15
N GLU A 99 3.03 4.86 -2.52
CA GLU A 99 4.46 4.71 -2.82
C GLU A 99 4.67 4.25 -4.27
N LEU A 100 3.91 3.24 -4.71
CA LEU A 100 3.96 2.73 -6.07
C LEU A 100 3.51 3.79 -7.10
N LEU A 101 2.47 4.55 -6.81
CA LEU A 101 2.03 5.68 -7.65
C LEU A 101 3.09 6.78 -7.71
N SER A 102 3.83 7.01 -6.61
CA SER A 102 4.95 7.95 -6.59
C SER A 102 6.10 7.45 -7.47
N ALA A 103 6.39 6.15 -7.44
CA ALA A 103 7.34 5.51 -8.34
C ALA A 103 6.95 5.70 -9.82
N ARG A 104 5.66 5.45 -10.16
CA ARG A 104 5.11 5.64 -11.54
C ARG A 104 5.22 7.08 -12.04
N ARG A 105 5.04 8.07 -11.17
CA ARG A 105 5.24 9.47 -11.55
C ARG A 105 6.69 9.78 -11.96
N ILE A 106 7.64 9.01 -11.46
CA ILE A 106 9.08 9.18 -11.74
C ILE A 106 9.49 8.40 -13.00
N ASP A 107 9.09 7.14 -13.12
CA ASP A 107 9.52 6.28 -14.23
C ASP A 107 8.64 6.38 -15.47
N GLY A 108 7.44 6.94 -15.37
CA GLY A 108 6.54 7.22 -16.50
C GLY A 108 5.65 6.07 -16.92
N ALA A 109 5.63 4.95 -16.20
CA ALA A 109 4.71 3.85 -16.46
C ALA A 109 3.31 4.07 -15.84
N GLU A 110 2.29 3.40 -16.38
CA GLU A 110 0.93 3.36 -15.84
C GLU A 110 0.83 2.27 -14.76
N GLN A 111 -0.02 2.45 -13.74
CA GLN A 111 -0.21 1.49 -12.66
C GLN A 111 -1.57 0.81 -12.74
N PHE A 112 -1.57 -0.52 -12.56
CA PHE A 112 -2.77 -1.36 -12.48
C PHE A 112 -2.69 -2.30 -11.26
N PHE A 113 -3.88 -2.68 -10.72
CA PHE A 113 -4.00 -3.64 -9.62
C PHE A 113 -5.10 -4.66 -9.92
N SER A 114 -4.91 -5.90 -9.47
CA SER A 114 -6.00 -6.87 -9.38
C SER A 114 -6.76 -6.71 -8.06
N ARG A 115 -7.70 -7.62 -7.79
CA ARG A 115 -8.42 -7.70 -6.51
C ARG A 115 -7.73 -8.59 -5.47
N ALA A 116 -6.56 -9.15 -5.76
CA ALA A 116 -5.84 -9.99 -4.82
C ALA A 116 -5.42 -9.19 -3.58
N PHE A 117 -5.66 -9.76 -2.40
CA PHE A 117 -5.17 -9.25 -1.13
C PHE A 117 -3.84 -9.90 -0.78
N ASP A 118 -2.87 -9.13 -0.38
CA ASP A 118 -1.61 -9.66 0.14
C ASP A 118 -1.83 -10.13 1.58
N PHE A 119 -1.94 -11.43 1.77
CA PHE A 119 -2.12 -12.04 3.09
C PHE A 119 -0.78 -12.39 3.78
N GLY A 120 0.34 -11.94 3.23
CA GLY A 120 1.68 -12.22 3.74
C GLY A 120 2.41 -13.28 2.92
N PHE A 121 3.40 -13.92 3.50
CA PHE A 121 4.21 -14.89 2.79
C PHE A 121 3.43 -16.18 2.51
N SER A 122 3.52 -16.69 1.31
CA SER A 122 3.06 -18.03 0.91
C SER A 122 4.23 -18.85 0.37
N LYS A 123 4.25 -20.18 0.62
CA LYS A 123 5.31 -21.06 0.16
C LYS A 123 5.12 -21.54 -1.26
N SER A 124 3.86 -21.63 -1.71
CA SER A 124 3.52 -22.14 -3.04
C SER A 124 2.43 -21.33 -3.73
N SER A 125 2.37 -21.45 -5.06
CA SER A 125 1.30 -20.87 -5.85
C SER A 125 -0.08 -21.43 -5.53
N GLU A 126 -0.16 -22.70 -5.14
CA GLU A 126 -1.41 -23.38 -4.74
C GLU A 126 -1.96 -22.74 -3.47
N GLU A 127 -1.10 -22.40 -2.52
CA GLU A 127 -1.49 -21.66 -1.31
C GLU A 127 -2.04 -20.28 -1.68
N ALA A 128 -1.35 -19.54 -2.54
CA ALA A 128 -1.80 -18.24 -3.02
C ALA A 128 -3.18 -18.34 -3.69
N PHE A 129 -3.38 -19.30 -4.58
CA PHE A 129 -4.64 -19.49 -5.30
C PHE A 129 -5.80 -19.96 -4.41
N ARG A 130 -5.50 -20.73 -3.35
CA ARG A 130 -6.51 -21.13 -2.35
C ARG A 130 -7.14 -19.91 -1.67
N PHE A 131 -6.35 -18.87 -1.37
CA PHE A 131 -6.83 -17.64 -0.75
C PHE A 131 -7.41 -16.65 -1.75
N TRP A 132 -6.76 -16.44 -2.87
CA TRP A 132 -7.14 -15.45 -3.88
C TRP A 132 -8.37 -15.84 -4.70
N GLY A 133 -8.56 -17.16 -4.92
CA GLY A 133 -9.47 -17.68 -5.93
C GLY A 133 -8.85 -17.54 -7.34
N HIS A 134 -8.23 -18.63 -7.83
CA HIS A 134 -7.48 -18.67 -9.10
C HIS A 134 -8.21 -17.95 -10.25
N ASP A 135 -9.43 -18.38 -10.59
CA ASP A 135 -10.19 -17.84 -11.73
C ASP A 135 -10.60 -16.37 -11.53
N LYS A 136 -10.82 -15.95 -10.25
CA LYS A 136 -11.14 -14.56 -9.92
C LYS A 136 -9.99 -13.64 -10.30
N ILE A 137 -8.76 -14.01 -9.95
CA ILE A 137 -7.59 -13.17 -10.22
C ILE A 137 -7.13 -13.32 -11.67
N LEU A 138 -7.22 -14.53 -12.27
CA LEU A 138 -7.02 -14.70 -13.71
C LEU A 138 -7.95 -13.80 -14.54
N SER A 139 -9.24 -13.72 -14.15
CA SER A 139 -10.22 -12.83 -14.79
C SER A 139 -9.79 -11.35 -14.72
N ASP A 140 -9.17 -10.93 -13.61
CA ASP A 140 -8.68 -9.56 -13.47
C ASP A 140 -7.47 -9.28 -14.36
N VAL A 141 -6.52 -10.21 -14.43
CA VAL A 141 -5.35 -10.09 -15.33
C VAL A 141 -5.80 -10.04 -16.79
N VAL A 142 -6.72 -10.92 -17.19
CA VAL A 142 -7.32 -10.92 -18.54
C VAL A 142 -8.04 -9.60 -18.83
N TRP A 143 -8.80 -9.07 -17.85
CA TRP A 143 -9.46 -7.79 -17.99
C TRP A 143 -8.48 -6.64 -18.26
N VAL A 144 -7.38 -6.57 -17.50
CA VAL A 144 -6.34 -5.57 -17.69
C VAL A 144 -5.66 -5.73 -19.05
N ILE A 145 -5.34 -6.94 -19.48
CA ILE A 145 -4.75 -7.21 -20.80
C ILE A 145 -5.70 -6.75 -21.92
N ARG A 146 -6.98 -7.13 -21.88
CA ARG A 146 -7.98 -6.73 -22.88
C ARG A 146 -8.17 -5.21 -22.93
N LYS A 147 -8.08 -4.53 -21.79
CA LYS A 147 -8.23 -3.07 -21.67
C LYS A 147 -6.98 -2.32 -22.08
N PHE A 148 -5.80 -2.79 -21.70
CA PHE A 148 -4.51 -2.18 -22.00
C PHE A 148 -3.98 -2.51 -23.38
N GLN A 149 -4.30 -3.68 -23.92
CA GLN A 149 -3.87 -4.20 -25.23
C GLN A 149 -2.35 -4.19 -25.41
N PRO A 150 -1.57 -4.90 -24.56
CA PRO A 150 -0.12 -4.94 -24.65
C PRO A 150 0.34 -5.74 -25.86
N ASP A 151 1.34 -5.23 -26.58
CA ASP A 151 2.05 -5.99 -27.61
C ASP A 151 2.91 -7.08 -26.97
N ILE A 152 3.50 -6.74 -25.82
CA ILE A 152 4.39 -7.61 -25.08
C ILE A 152 3.93 -7.65 -23.62
N LEU A 153 3.85 -8.87 -23.10
CA LEU A 153 3.73 -9.14 -21.67
C LEU A 153 5.11 -9.49 -21.13
N ILE A 154 5.45 -8.97 -19.94
CA ILE A 154 6.66 -9.32 -19.22
C ILE A 154 6.29 -9.80 -17.83
N ALA A 155 6.57 -11.04 -17.50
CA ALA A 155 6.46 -11.58 -16.16
C ALA A 155 7.76 -11.31 -15.39
N ARG A 156 7.61 -10.88 -14.12
CA ARG A 156 8.77 -10.69 -13.24
C ARG A 156 9.34 -12.00 -12.74
N PHE A 157 8.48 -12.97 -12.44
CA PHE A 157 8.84 -14.18 -11.74
C PHE A 157 8.59 -15.44 -12.59
N PRO A 158 9.40 -16.51 -12.38
CA PRO A 158 9.11 -17.81 -12.93
C PRO A 158 7.92 -18.47 -12.20
N GLU A 159 7.43 -19.57 -12.75
CA GLU A 159 6.27 -20.30 -12.25
C GLU A 159 6.60 -21.31 -11.14
N ASP A 160 7.86 -21.42 -10.75
CA ASP A 160 8.38 -22.45 -9.85
C ASP A 160 9.05 -21.85 -8.60
N SER A 161 9.66 -22.72 -7.80
CA SER A 161 10.30 -22.36 -6.53
C SER A 161 11.43 -21.33 -6.64
N ARG A 162 12.00 -21.11 -7.83
CA ARG A 162 12.98 -20.03 -8.07
C ARG A 162 12.38 -18.65 -7.87
N ALA A 163 11.06 -18.52 -7.90
CA ALA A 163 10.34 -17.29 -7.55
C ALA A 163 10.51 -16.90 -6.08
N GLY A 164 10.84 -17.86 -5.21
CA GLY A 164 11.15 -17.64 -3.78
C GLY A 164 9.93 -17.33 -2.89
N HIS A 165 8.74 -17.18 -3.46
CA HIS A 165 7.48 -16.83 -2.78
C HIS A 165 6.30 -17.35 -3.61
N GLY A 166 5.26 -17.87 -2.95
CA GLY A 166 4.09 -18.41 -3.65
C GLY A 166 3.34 -17.37 -4.48
N HIS A 167 3.15 -16.15 -3.98
CA HIS A 167 2.55 -15.04 -4.75
C HIS A 167 3.36 -14.71 -6.01
N HIS A 168 4.69 -14.77 -5.92
CA HIS A 168 5.56 -14.54 -7.08
C HIS A 168 5.35 -15.61 -8.14
N ALA A 169 5.41 -16.90 -7.76
CA ALA A 169 5.16 -18.00 -8.69
C ALA A 169 3.74 -17.93 -9.29
N ALA A 170 2.74 -17.63 -8.45
CA ALA A 170 1.35 -17.43 -8.91
C ALA A 170 1.24 -16.30 -9.94
N SER A 171 2.00 -15.20 -9.79
CA SER A 171 2.00 -14.10 -10.76
C SER A 171 2.56 -14.53 -12.13
N GLY A 172 3.59 -15.38 -12.15
CA GLY A 172 4.14 -15.99 -13.37
C GLY A 172 3.13 -16.90 -14.07
N ILE A 173 2.48 -17.78 -13.31
CA ILE A 173 1.42 -18.69 -13.81
C ILE A 173 0.28 -17.88 -14.41
N LEU A 174 -0.23 -16.88 -13.68
CA LEU A 174 -1.34 -16.04 -14.15
C LEU A 174 -0.96 -15.24 -15.42
N ALA A 175 0.28 -14.76 -15.52
CA ALA A 175 0.75 -14.07 -16.72
C ALA A 175 0.73 -15.02 -17.95
N ARG A 176 1.16 -16.28 -17.79
CA ARG A 176 1.14 -17.28 -18.87
C ARG A 176 -0.28 -17.68 -19.26
N GLU A 177 -1.14 -17.95 -18.28
CA GLU A 177 -2.53 -18.34 -18.56
C GLU A 177 -3.32 -17.18 -19.17
N ALA A 178 -3.11 -15.96 -18.68
CA ALA A 178 -3.78 -14.78 -19.20
C ALA A 178 -3.35 -14.41 -20.62
N PHE A 179 -2.13 -14.80 -21.05
CA PHE A 179 -1.67 -14.61 -22.43
C PHE A 179 -2.59 -15.30 -23.43
N ASP A 180 -2.95 -16.56 -23.16
CA ASP A 180 -3.85 -17.33 -24.01
C ASP A 180 -5.32 -16.95 -23.75
N ALA A 181 -5.72 -16.79 -22.49
CA ALA A 181 -7.10 -16.51 -22.09
C ALA A 181 -7.61 -15.14 -22.58
N ALA A 182 -6.75 -14.14 -22.71
CA ALA A 182 -7.15 -12.82 -23.21
C ALA A 182 -7.56 -12.86 -24.70
N ALA A 183 -7.01 -13.78 -25.47
CA ALA A 183 -7.32 -13.99 -26.88
C ALA A 183 -8.52 -14.93 -27.11
N ASP A 184 -8.89 -15.73 -26.11
CA ASP A 184 -10.00 -16.68 -26.22
C ASP A 184 -11.34 -15.99 -25.91
N PRO A 185 -12.30 -15.91 -26.86
CA PRO A 185 -13.61 -15.32 -26.62
C PRO A 185 -14.47 -16.13 -25.64
N ASN A 186 -14.16 -17.40 -25.40
CA ASN A 186 -14.88 -18.27 -24.48
C ASN A 186 -14.38 -18.14 -23.03
N LYS A 187 -13.22 -17.52 -22.82
CA LYS A 187 -12.72 -17.21 -21.48
C LYS A 187 -13.21 -15.84 -21.03
N PHE A 188 -13.96 -15.82 -19.92
CA PHE A 188 -14.57 -14.63 -19.38
C PHE A 188 -15.38 -13.82 -20.41
N PRO A 189 -16.36 -14.45 -21.11
CA PRO A 189 -17.13 -13.82 -22.19
C PRO A 189 -17.93 -12.59 -21.71
N GLU A 190 -18.30 -12.54 -20.44
CA GLU A 190 -18.99 -11.42 -19.84
C GLU A 190 -18.17 -10.10 -19.88
N GLN A 191 -16.84 -10.19 -20.03
CA GLN A 191 -15.99 -9.01 -20.17
C GLN A 191 -16.21 -8.32 -21.52
N LEU A 192 -16.46 -9.12 -22.58
CA LEU A 192 -16.62 -8.58 -23.94
C LEU A 192 -17.87 -7.71 -24.07
N SER A 193 -18.92 -8.00 -23.29
CA SER A 193 -20.13 -7.15 -23.23
C SER A 193 -19.92 -5.83 -22.48
N GLN A 194 -18.76 -5.67 -21.83
CA GLN A 194 -18.44 -4.51 -20.98
C GLN A 194 -17.42 -3.54 -21.63
N GLY A 195 -17.26 -3.60 -22.94
CA GLY A 195 -16.51 -2.62 -23.72
C GLY A 195 -15.03 -2.95 -23.94
N VAL A 196 -14.63 -4.19 -23.74
CA VAL A 196 -13.30 -4.68 -24.14
C VAL A 196 -13.42 -5.71 -25.27
N ASN A 197 -12.36 -5.89 -26.03
CA ASN A 197 -12.25 -6.90 -27.06
C ASN A 197 -11.22 -7.96 -26.65
N ILE A 198 -11.28 -9.13 -27.28
CA ILE A 198 -10.19 -10.11 -27.17
C ILE A 198 -8.88 -9.48 -27.62
N TRP A 199 -7.79 -9.91 -27.01
CA TRP A 199 -6.48 -9.38 -27.33
C TRP A 199 -5.41 -10.48 -27.26
N GLN A 200 -4.62 -10.63 -28.35
CA GLN A 200 -3.46 -11.51 -28.38
C GLN A 200 -2.18 -10.67 -28.35
N ALA A 201 -1.44 -10.72 -27.26
CA ALA A 201 -0.09 -10.19 -27.20
C ALA A 201 0.83 -11.00 -28.15
N LYS A 202 1.86 -10.39 -28.73
CA LYS A 202 2.79 -11.07 -29.63
C LYS A 202 3.68 -12.06 -28.89
N ARG A 203 4.09 -11.72 -27.67
CA ARG A 203 4.94 -12.58 -26.83
C ARG A 203 4.77 -12.31 -25.35
N LEU A 204 5.12 -13.33 -24.57
CA LEU A 204 5.32 -13.27 -23.13
C LEU A 204 6.78 -13.59 -22.83
N LEU A 205 7.43 -12.67 -22.13
CA LEU A 205 8.82 -12.79 -21.70
C LEU A 205 8.89 -12.88 -20.17
N TRP A 206 9.82 -13.66 -19.67
CA TRP A 206 10.23 -13.62 -18.27
C TRP A 206 11.48 -12.76 -18.15
N ASN A 207 11.42 -11.67 -17.37
CA ASN A 207 12.58 -10.86 -17.04
C ASN A 207 13.38 -11.54 -15.93
N THR A 208 14.45 -12.21 -16.29
CA THR A 208 15.28 -12.99 -15.41
C THR A 208 16.15 -12.09 -14.50
N PHE A 209 16.65 -12.64 -13.42
CA PHE A 209 17.34 -11.86 -12.38
C PHE A 209 18.51 -12.62 -11.75
N ASN A 210 19.39 -11.85 -11.10
CA ASN A 210 20.46 -12.37 -10.28
C ASN A 210 20.38 -11.69 -8.91
N PHE A 211 19.80 -12.38 -7.92
CA PHE A 211 19.68 -11.91 -6.56
C PHE A 211 20.37 -12.86 -5.57
N GLY A 212 21.50 -12.45 -5.02
CA GLY A 212 22.22 -13.20 -4.00
C GLY A 212 22.54 -14.63 -4.42
N SER A 213 21.91 -15.62 -3.81
CA SER A 213 22.10 -17.04 -4.13
C SER A 213 21.31 -17.53 -5.34
N GLY A 214 20.40 -16.74 -5.89
CA GLY A 214 19.53 -17.12 -7.02
C GLY A 214 19.93 -16.40 -8.29
N ASN A 215 20.65 -17.06 -9.20
CA ASN A 215 20.93 -16.58 -10.54
C ASN A 215 20.08 -17.34 -11.55
N THR A 216 19.25 -16.61 -12.31
CA THR A 216 18.40 -17.14 -13.39
C THR A 216 18.82 -16.61 -14.77
N GLN A 217 19.94 -15.84 -14.83
CA GLN A 217 20.48 -15.29 -16.05
C GLN A 217 21.42 -16.29 -16.74
N SER A 218 21.38 -16.32 -18.08
CA SER A 218 22.25 -17.14 -18.91
C SER A 218 22.59 -16.42 -20.22
N GLU A 219 23.67 -16.85 -20.89
CA GLU A 219 24.21 -16.21 -22.09
C GLU A 219 23.33 -16.36 -23.34
N ASP A 220 22.49 -17.37 -23.38
CA ASP A 220 21.56 -17.69 -24.48
C ASP A 220 20.26 -16.89 -24.45
N GLN A 221 20.02 -16.14 -23.37
CA GLN A 221 18.83 -15.30 -23.23
C GLN A 221 18.94 -14.04 -24.10
N PHE A 222 17.78 -13.49 -24.48
CA PHE A 222 17.73 -12.17 -25.11
C PHE A 222 18.22 -11.10 -24.13
N LYS A 223 19.07 -10.21 -24.60
CA LYS A 223 19.73 -9.17 -23.80
C LYS A 223 19.35 -7.78 -24.28
N LEU A 224 19.15 -6.88 -23.34
CA LEU A 224 18.82 -5.49 -23.62
C LEU A 224 19.61 -4.56 -22.70
N ASP A 225 20.42 -3.65 -23.27
CA ASP A 225 21.04 -2.59 -22.48
C ASP A 225 20.01 -1.52 -22.14
N VAL A 226 19.79 -1.29 -20.85
CA VAL A 226 18.85 -0.30 -20.31
C VAL A 226 19.56 0.78 -19.49
N GLY A 227 20.91 0.86 -19.58
CA GLY A 227 21.74 1.77 -18.80
C GLY A 227 22.01 3.14 -19.44
N MET A 228 21.36 3.46 -20.56
CA MET A 228 21.63 4.65 -21.36
C MET A 228 21.30 5.95 -20.63
N TYR A 229 21.95 7.03 -21.07
CA TYR A 229 21.68 8.39 -20.61
C TYR A 229 20.73 9.10 -21.56
N ASN A 230 19.70 9.76 -21.02
CA ASN A 230 18.77 10.55 -21.81
C ASN A 230 19.07 12.06 -21.67
N PRO A 231 19.55 12.74 -22.74
CA PRO A 231 19.89 14.15 -22.67
C PRO A 231 18.70 15.07 -22.38
N LEU A 232 17.47 14.70 -22.78
CA LEU A 232 16.28 15.50 -22.53
C LEU A 232 15.86 15.47 -21.04
N LEU A 233 16.14 14.37 -20.36
CA LEU A 233 15.88 14.21 -18.94
C LEU A 233 17.06 14.61 -18.06
N GLY A 234 18.27 14.76 -18.66
CA GLY A 234 19.50 15.07 -17.95
C GLY A 234 19.94 13.96 -16.98
N LYS A 235 19.49 12.72 -17.19
CA LYS A 235 19.71 11.57 -16.31
C LYS A 235 19.82 10.27 -17.10
N GLY A 236 20.58 9.32 -16.56
CA GLY A 236 20.54 7.94 -17.01
C GLY A 236 19.32 7.20 -16.47
N TYR A 237 18.89 6.14 -17.15
CA TYR A 237 17.72 5.37 -16.72
C TYR A 237 17.94 4.67 -15.38
N GLY A 238 19.19 4.31 -15.05
CA GLY A 238 19.54 3.80 -13.72
C GLY A 238 19.43 4.84 -12.60
N GLU A 239 19.61 6.13 -12.91
CA GLU A 239 19.41 7.22 -11.95
C GLU A 239 17.92 7.46 -11.70
N ILE A 240 17.09 7.46 -12.76
CA ILE A 240 15.62 7.61 -12.64
C ILE A 240 15.04 6.39 -11.91
N ALA A 241 15.51 5.20 -12.24
CA ALA A 241 15.08 3.96 -11.59
C ALA A 241 15.38 3.94 -10.08
N ALA A 242 16.53 4.46 -9.67
CA ALA A 242 16.89 4.56 -8.26
C ALA A 242 15.97 5.53 -7.52
N LEU A 243 15.59 6.65 -8.12
CA LEU A 243 14.63 7.59 -7.56
C LEU A 243 13.23 6.95 -7.46
N SER A 244 12.81 6.20 -8.49
CA SER A 244 11.54 5.47 -8.50
C SER A 244 11.52 4.39 -7.41
N ARG A 245 12.52 3.52 -7.37
CA ARG A 245 12.65 2.43 -6.37
C ARG A 245 12.66 2.96 -4.95
N SER A 246 13.31 4.09 -4.71
CA SER A 246 13.43 4.72 -3.38
C SER A 246 12.13 5.35 -2.88
N GLN A 247 11.04 5.29 -3.66
CA GLN A 247 9.71 5.67 -3.16
C GLN A 247 9.11 4.60 -2.25
N HIS A 248 9.52 3.34 -2.35
CA HIS A 248 9.06 2.24 -1.50
C HIS A 248 9.70 2.29 -0.11
N LYS A 249 9.49 3.41 0.61
CA LYS A 249 10.11 3.68 1.91
C LYS A 249 9.61 2.75 3.01
N SER A 250 8.33 2.41 2.99
CA SER A 250 7.76 1.47 3.95
C SER A 250 8.44 0.11 3.91
N GLN A 251 9.04 -0.27 2.76
CA GLN A 251 9.76 -1.53 2.56
C GLN A 251 11.28 -1.40 2.69
N GLY A 252 11.81 -0.18 2.87
CA GLY A 252 13.24 0.07 3.03
C GLY A 252 14.04 -0.10 1.74
N PHE A 253 13.48 0.17 0.58
CA PHE A 253 14.11 0.02 -0.73
C PHE A 253 14.84 1.26 -1.24
N GLY A 254 15.45 2.04 -0.36
CA GLY A 254 16.38 3.08 -0.78
C GLY A 254 17.60 2.48 -1.48
N VAL A 255 17.88 2.93 -2.72
CA VAL A 255 18.98 2.39 -3.55
C VAL A 255 19.81 3.49 -4.15
N SER A 256 21.11 3.22 -4.33
CA SER A 256 22.04 4.11 -5.01
C SER A 256 21.80 4.09 -6.52
N ALA A 257 21.99 5.24 -7.15
CA ALA A 257 21.93 5.38 -8.60
C ALA A 257 23.06 4.60 -9.29
N GLN A 258 22.71 3.85 -10.32
CA GLN A 258 23.65 3.17 -11.21
C GLN A 258 23.79 3.94 -12.53
N ARG A 259 24.99 3.97 -13.07
CA ARG A 259 25.34 4.63 -14.34
C ARG A 259 26.10 3.67 -15.24
N GLY A 260 26.06 3.93 -16.53
CA GLY A 260 26.70 3.10 -17.55
C GLY A 260 25.83 1.95 -18.02
N THR A 261 26.39 1.04 -18.79
CA THR A 261 25.72 -0.12 -19.37
C THR A 261 25.14 -1.02 -18.31
N VAL A 262 23.89 -1.37 -18.47
CA VAL A 262 23.18 -2.32 -17.60
C VAL A 262 22.33 -3.24 -18.45
N THR A 263 22.64 -4.51 -18.42
CA THR A 263 21.95 -5.51 -19.24
C THR A 263 20.81 -6.18 -18.49
N GLU A 264 19.62 -6.15 -19.08
CA GLU A 264 18.47 -6.95 -18.67
C GLU A 264 18.39 -8.20 -19.55
N TYR A 265 17.96 -9.31 -18.93
CA TYR A 265 17.91 -10.61 -19.55
C TYR A 265 16.48 -11.13 -19.61
N PHE A 266 16.13 -11.82 -20.72
CA PHE A 266 14.76 -12.30 -20.94
C PHE A 266 14.75 -13.72 -21.50
N THR A 267 13.88 -14.53 -20.92
CA THR A 267 13.51 -15.84 -21.48
C THR A 267 12.13 -15.71 -22.12
N THR A 268 11.98 -16.22 -23.34
CA THR A 268 10.67 -16.26 -24.02
C THR A 268 9.84 -17.42 -23.47
N ILE A 269 8.67 -17.12 -22.93
CA ILE A 269 7.70 -18.11 -22.41
C ILE A 269 6.67 -18.46 -23.47
N LYS A 270 6.18 -17.45 -24.20
CA LYS A 270 5.19 -17.60 -25.29
C LYS A 270 5.55 -16.69 -26.47
N GLY A 271 5.18 -17.13 -27.67
CA GLY A 271 5.47 -16.38 -28.90
C GLY A 271 6.90 -16.59 -29.41
N GLU A 272 7.31 -15.78 -30.38
CA GLU A 272 8.64 -15.83 -30.96
C GLU A 272 9.67 -15.07 -30.11
N GLN A 273 10.87 -15.64 -30.00
CA GLN A 273 11.98 -14.98 -29.30
C GLN A 273 12.40 -13.72 -30.06
N PRO A 274 12.56 -12.57 -29.36
CA PRO A 274 13.13 -11.38 -29.98
C PRO A 274 14.62 -11.61 -30.28
N VAL A 275 15.12 -10.97 -31.33
CA VAL A 275 16.52 -11.09 -31.76
C VAL A 275 17.27 -9.80 -31.55
N ASN A 276 16.73 -8.66 -31.99
CA ASN A 276 17.38 -7.34 -31.91
C ASN A 276 16.64 -6.37 -30.98
N ASP A 277 15.32 -6.45 -30.92
CA ASP A 277 14.48 -5.56 -30.10
C ASP A 277 13.28 -6.32 -29.54
N LEU A 278 12.79 -5.90 -28.37
CA LEU A 278 11.58 -6.49 -27.78
C LEU A 278 10.39 -6.48 -28.76
N MET A 279 10.31 -5.48 -29.64
CA MET A 279 9.21 -5.31 -30.61
C MET A 279 9.47 -5.96 -31.97
N ASP A 280 10.49 -6.83 -32.12
CA ASP A 280 10.72 -7.53 -33.39
C ASP A 280 9.44 -8.17 -33.92
N GLY A 281 9.15 -7.93 -35.21
CA GLY A 281 7.95 -8.40 -35.88
C GLY A 281 6.65 -7.65 -35.50
N ILE A 282 6.75 -6.50 -34.81
CA ILE A 282 5.62 -5.65 -34.44
C ILE A 282 5.81 -4.27 -35.08
N THR A 283 4.82 -3.81 -35.82
CA THR A 283 4.80 -2.44 -36.33
C THR A 283 4.45 -1.47 -35.20
N THR A 284 5.38 -0.60 -34.84
CA THR A 284 5.25 0.34 -33.72
C THR A 284 5.09 1.79 -34.15
N ASN A 285 4.67 2.04 -35.37
CA ASN A 285 4.39 3.38 -35.91
C ASN A 285 2.96 3.44 -36.51
N TRP A 286 2.61 4.55 -37.16
CA TRP A 286 1.28 4.75 -37.74
C TRP A 286 0.95 3.82 -38.93
N ASP A 287 1.92 3.10 -39.49
CA ASP A 287 1.65 2.05 -40.50
C ASP A 287 0.81 0.93 -39.92
N ARG A 288 0.89 0.73 -38.60
CA ARG A 288 0.05 -0.23 -37.85
C ARG A 288 -1.45 -0.03 -38.07
N VAL A 289 -1.86 1.19 -38.34
CA VAL A 289 -3.25 1.57 -38.64
C VAL A 289 -3.41 2.10 -40.07
N ASN A 290 -2.48 1.78 -40.96
CA ASN A 290 -2.46 2.18 -42.37
C ASN A 290 -2.50 3.70 -42.60
N LYS A 291 -1.76 4.46 -41.76
CA LYS A 291 -1.73 5.94 -41.77
C LYS A 291 -0.31 6.50 -41.77
N ASN A 292 0.53 6.12 -42.72
CA ASN A 292 1.93 6.55 -42.84
C ASN A 292 2.09 8.10 -42.86
N ASN A 293 1.15 8.83 -43.42
CA ASN A 293 1.16 10.29 -43.41
C ASN A 293 1.11 10.88 -42.00
N LEU A 294 0.48 10.21 -41.02
CA LEU A 294 0.47 10.65 -39.62
C LEU A 294 1.82 10.42 -38.93
N SER A 295 2.59 9.37 -39.31
CA SER A 295 4.00 9.20 -38.90
C SER A 295 4.84 10.40 -39.27
N LYS A 296 4.79 10.79 -40.56
CA LYS A 296 5.57 11.93 -41.04
C LYS A 296 5.15 13.22 -40.34
N LEU A 297 3.86 13.47 -40.19
CA LEU A 297 3.35 14.66 -39.51
C LEU A 297 3.81 14.72 -38.04
N SER A 298 3.65 13.65 -37.30
CA SER A 298 4.04 13.60 -35.86
C SER A 298 5.56 13.73 -35.67
N ILE A 299 6.38 13.11 -36.54
CA ILE A 299 7.83 13.28 -36.53
C ILE A 299 8.21 14.74 -36.83
N ASN A 300 7.58 15.35 -37.82
CA ASN A 300 7.85 16.74 -38.18
C ASN A 300 7.49 17.73 -37.06
N ILE A 301 6.37 17.47 -36.32
CA ILE A 301 5.99 18.29 -35.17
C ILE A 301 7.10 18.25 -34.11
N ALA A 302 7.63 17.08 -33.80
CA ALA A 302 8.73 16.93 -32.84
C ALA A 302 10.04 17.56 -33.35
N ALA A 303 10.34 17.43 -34.64
CA ALA A 303 11.54 17.98 -35.24
C ALA A 303 11.53 19.51 -35.35
N SER A 304 10.36 20.14 -35.56
CA SER A 304 10.20 21.59 -35.64
C SER A 304 9.90 22.27 -34.30
N PHE A 305 9.90 21.52 -33.20
CA PHE A 305 9.63 22.04 -31.88
C PHE A 305 10.66 23.09 -31.43
N SER A 306 10.15 24.23 -30.95
CA SER A 306 10.98 25.27 -30.34
C SER A 306 10.85 25.22 -28.81
N ALA A 307 11.95 25.03 -28.11
CA ALA A 307 11.98 25.03 -26.66
C ALA A 307 11.60 26.37 -26.02
N GLU A 308 11.89 27.48 -26.72
CA GLU A 308 11.54 28.84 -26.28
C GLU A 308 10.09 29.23 -26.63
N HIS A 309 9.54 28.59 -27.66
CA HIS A 309 8.19 28.86 -28.20
C HIS A 309 7.39 27.58 -28.41
N PRO A 310 7.09 26.82 -27.32
CA PRO A 310 6.36 25.57 -27.44
C PRO A 310 4.97 25.74 -28.05
N GLU A 311 4.37 26.92 -27.87
CA GLU A 311 3.02 27.28 -28.38
C GLU A 311 2.96 27.24 -29.93
N LYS A 312 4.08 27.44 -30.62
CA LYS A 312 4.12 27.35 -32.09
C LYS A 312 3.80 25.97 -32.62
N SER A 313 3.90 24.93 -31.78
CA SER A 313 3.55 23.56 -32.14
C SER A 313 2.03 23.30 -32.10
N VAL A 314 1.25 24.16 -31.43
CA VAL A 314 -0.15 23.92 -31.14
C VAL A 314 -1.03 23.80 -32.41
N PRO A 315 -0.90 24.65 -33.43
CA PRO A 315 -1.69 24.51 -34.65
C PRO A 315 -1.46 23.17 -35.36
N ALA A 316 -0.21 22.70 -35.43
CA ALA A 316 0.13 21.42 -36.04
C ALA A 316 -0.38 20.24 -35.18
N LEU A 317 -0.35 20.34 -33.84
CA LEU A 317 -0.90 19.36 -32.93
C LEU A 317 -2.42 19.28 -33.04
N VAL A 318 -3.13 20.41 -33.16
CA VAL A 318 -4.58 20.45 -33.38
C VAL A 318 -4.97 19.81 -34.72
N ASN A 319 -4.19 20.08 -35.76
CA ASN A 319 -4.37 19.41 -37.06
C ASN A 319 -4.18 17.89 -36.93
N LEU A 320 -3.11 17.45 -36.26
CA LEU A 320 -2.87 16.02 -36.00
C LEU A 320 -4.02 15.40 -35.19
N TYR A 321 -4.54 16.11 -34.16
CA TYR A 321 -5.68 15.67 -33.37
C TYR A 321 -6.91 15.44 -34.24
N ASN A 322 -7.26 16.41 -35.09
CA ASN A 322 -8.42 16.33 -35.98
C ASN A 322 -8.29 15.19 -37.00
N LEU A 323 -7.09 14.97 -37.56
CA LEU A 323 -6.82 13.84 -38.45
C LEU A 323 -6.97 12.50 -37.72
N VAL A 324 -6.47 12.37 -36.49
CA VAL A 324 -6.63 11.16 -35.68
C VAL A 324 -8.09 10.98 -35.27
N ALA A 325 -8.83 12.05 -34.94
CA ALA A 325 -10.23 12.00 -34.60
C ALA A 325 -11.09 11.47 -35.75
N SER A 326 -10.70 11.73 -37.01
CA SER A 326 -11.39 11.24 -38.20
C SER A 326 -11.13 9.75 -38.52
N LEU A 327 -10.22 9.09 -37.82
CA LEU A 327 -9.96 7.66 -38.00
C LEU A 327 -11.16 6.82 -37.54
N THR A 328 -11.24 5.60 -38.04
CA THR A 328 -12.16 4.58 -37.53
C THR A 328 -11.89 4.32 -36.06
N ASP A 329 -12.93 4.09 -35.27
CA ASP A 329 -12.80 3.81 -33.85
C ASP A 329 -11.89 2.60 -33.59
N GLY A 330 -11.06 2.73 -32.59
CA GLY A 330 -10.09 1.71 -32.20
C GLY A 330 -9.19 2.17 -31.07
N TYR A 331 -8.48 1.21 -30.52
CA TYR A 331 -7.59 1.41 -29.38
C TYR A 331 -6.58 2.54 -29.59
N TRP A 332 -5.80 2.50 -30.68
CA TRP A 332 -4.77 3.50 -30.94
C TRP A 332 -5.32 4.88 -31.24
N LYS A 333 -6.50 4.99 -31.86
CA LYS A 333 -7.20 6.28 -31.99
C LYS A 333 -7.45 6.89 -30.62
N THR A 334 -8.09 6.15 -29.72
CA THR A 334 -8.41 6.62 -28.36
C THR A 334 -7.14 6.99 -27.58
N GLN A 335 -6.12 6.15 -27.62
CA GLN A 335 -4.86 6.37 -26.91
C GLN A 335 -4.13 7.61 -27.44
N LYS A 336 -4.02 7.75 -28.76
CA LYS A 336 -3.32 8.88 -29.38
C LYS A 336 -4.06 10.20 -29.24
N LEU A 337 -5.38 10.22 -29.30
CA LEU A 337 -6.17 11.42 -28.99
C LEU A 337 -5.90 11.93 -27.58
N LYS A 338 -5.79 11.03 -26.59
CA LYS A 338 -5.41 11.39 -25.21
C LYS A 338 -4.00 11.98 -25.15
N GLU A 339 -3.02 11.34 -25.81
CA GLU A 339 -1.63 11.80 -25.83
C GLU A 339 -1.48 13.15 -26.54
N ILE A 340 -2.09 13.33 -27.70
CA ILE A 340 -2.06 14.61 -28.46
C ILE A 340 -2.73 15.73 -27.65
N LYS A 341 -3.87 15.45 -27.03
CA LYS A 341 -4.56 16.42 -26.15
C LYS A 341 -3.68 16.89 -25.00
N ASN A 342 -2.94 15.96 -24.36
CA ASN A 342 -1.98 16.31 -23.30
C ASN A 342 -0.83 17.17 -23.85
N CYS A 343 -0.29 16.85 -25.04
CA CYS A 343 0.72 17.67 -25.70
C CYS A 343 0.19 19.07 -26.03
N ILE A 344 -1.06 19.20 -26.52
CA ILE A 344 -1.69 20.49 -26.78
C ILE A 344 -1.79 21.32 -25.49
N GLN A 345 -2.26 20.74 -24.40
CA GLN A 345 -2.33 21.43 -23.10
C GLN A 345 -0.94 21.89 -22.63
N ALA A 346 0.06 21.00 -22.68
CA ALA A 346 1.41 21.30 -22.24
C ALA A 346 2.06 22.39 -23.11
N ALA A 347 2.00 22.25 -24.44
CA ALA A 347 2.61 23.20 -25.37
C ALA A 347 1.90 24.56 -25.41
N SER A 348 0.60 24.60 -25.11
CA SER A 348 -0.17 25.85 -25.05
C SER A 348 0.14 26.70 -23.81
N GLY A 349 0.78 26.12 -22.78
CA GLY A 349 0.89 26.77 -21.49
C GLY A 349 -0.47 27.03 -20.82
N LEU A 350 -1.48 26.21 -21.13
CA LEU A 350 -2.80 26.31 -20.53
C LEU A 350 -2.79 25.66 -19.15
N PHE A 351 -2.77 26.51 -18.13
CA PHE A 351 -2.89 26.07 -16.74
C PHE A 351 -4.35 25.98 -16.32
N LEU A 352 -4.76 24.83 -15.79
CA LEU A 352 -6.10 24.54 -15.30
C LEU A 352 -6.00 23.92 -13.92
N GLU A 353 -6.77 24.46 -12.96
CA GLU A 353 -6.75 24.02 -11.58
C GLU A 353 -8.15 24.02 -10.97
N ALA A 354 -8.44 23.03 -10.11
CA ALA A 354 -9.65 22.99 -9.31
C ALA A 354 -9.27 22.80 -7.83
N THR A 355 -9.63 23.76 -6.99
CA THR A 355 -9.23 23.80 -5.59
C THR A 355 -10.40 24.04 -4.65
N THR A 356 -10.18 23.66 -3.40
CA THR A 356 -11.03 24.00 -2.25
C THR A 356 -10.16 24.52 -1.10
N ASN A 357 -10.77 25.27 -0.20
CA ASN A 357 -10.12 25.81 1.01
C ASN A 357 -10.21 24.90 2.23
N SER A 358 -10.80 23.71 2.09
CA SER A 358 -10.89 22.69 3.13
C SER A 358 -10.50 21.34 2.55
N GLN A 359 -9.73 20.54 3.30
CA GLN A 359 -9.40 19.17 2.90
C GLN A 359 -10.64 18.26 2.91
N PHE A 360 -11.62 18.59 3.74
CA PHE A 360 -12.81 17.79 3.94
C PHE A 360 -14.08 18.54 3.54
N GLY A 361 -14.90 17.89 2.74
CA GLY A 361 -16.31 18.18 2.56
C GLY A 361 -17.16 17.27 3.43
N ILE A 362 -18.35 17.70 3.81
CA ILE A 362 -19.24 16.91 4.67
C ILE A 362 -20.52 16.56 3.92
N GLN A 363 -20.95 15.33 4.01
CA GLN A 363 -22.24 14.86 3.49
C GLN A 363 -23.38 15.74 4.01
N GLY A 364 -24.27 16.16 3.12
CA GLY A 364 -25.40 17.02 3.47
C GLY A 364 -25.07 18.51 3.63
N ASP A 365 -23.81 18.90 3.42
CA ASP A 365 -23.33 20.27 3.41
C ASP A 365 -22.81 20.66 2.00
N SER A 366 -22.34 21.87 1.85
CA SER A 366 -21.78 22.38 0.60
C SER A 366 -20.29 22.60 0.69
N ALA A 367 -19.56 22.25 -0.36
CA ALA A 367 -18.14 22.58 -0.51
C ALA A 367 -17.97 23.71 -1.53
N ARG A 368 -17.13 24.70 -1.18
CA ARG A 368 -16.75 25.77 -2.09
C ARG A 368 -15.60 25.32 -2.97
N ILE A 369 -15.88 25.19 -4.26
CA ILE A 369 -14.87 24.80 -5.27
C ILE A 369 -14.52 26.03 -6.10
N THR A 370 -13.22 26.25 -6.29
CA THR A 370 -12.66 27.28 -7.15
C THR A 370 -12.02 26.64 -8.36
N ALA A 371 -12.51 26.97 -9.54
CA ALA A 371 -11.93 26.62 -10.83
C ALA A 371 -11.13 27.80 -11.36
N THR A 372 -9.86 27.58 -11.69
CA THR A 372 -8.93 28.60 -12.19
C THR A 372 -8.35 28.16 -13.53
N ALA A 373 -8.29 29.11 -14.49
CA ALA A 373 -7.60 28.92 -15.75
C ALA A 373 -6.67 30.10 -16.03
N ASN A 374 -5.50 29.81 -16.64
CA ASN A 374 -4.53 30.80 -17.07
C ASN A 374 -3.97 30.43 -18.46
N ASN A 375 -4.00 31.35 -19.39
CA ASN A 375 -3.39 31.26 -20.71
C ASN A 375 -1.98 31.86 -20.66
N GLN A 376 -1.01 31.12 -20.12
CA GLN A 376 0.32 31.66 -19.79
C GLN A 376 1.08 32.17 -21.03
N LEU A 377 0.96 31.50 -22.17
CA LEU A 377 1.68 31.84 -23.39
C LEU A 377 0.90 32.77 -24.34
N GLY A 378 -0.40 32.99 -24.05
CA GLY A 378 -1.22 33.95 -24.83
C GLY A 378 -1.71 33.39 -26.15
N LEU A 379 -2.02 32.13 -26.26
CA LEU A 379 -2.67 31.54 -27.41
C LEU A 379 -4.04 32.15 -27.64
N ASN A 380 -4.46 32.14 -28.90
CA ASN A 380 -5.84 32.53 -29.24
C ASN A 380 -6.81 31.44 -28.80
N LEU A 381 -7.32 31.59 -27.58
CA LEU A 381 -8.31 30.69 -26.99
C LEU A 381 -9.67 31.35 -27.01
N SER A 382 -10.69 30.57 -27.32
CA SER A 382 -12.05 31.05 -27.13
C SER A 382 -12.43 31.07 -25.64
N LYS A 383 -13.65 31.54 -25.37
CA LYS A 383 -14.27 31.53 -24.05
C LYS A 383 -14.18 30.15 -23.39
N VAL A 384 -13.67 30.11 -22.15
CA VAL A 384 -13.53 28.88 -21.39
C VAL A 384 -14.82 28.60 -20.63
N GLY A 385 -15.44 27.44 -20.91
CA GLY A 385 -16.52 26.85 -20.13
C GLY A 385 -15.98 26.07 -18.95
N VAL A 386 -16.70 26.06 -17.83
CA VAL A 386 -16.37 25.29 -16.63
C VAL A 386 -17.61 24.60 -16.11
N SER A 387 -17.54 23.28 -15.92
CA SER A 387 -18.60 22.52 -15.25
C SER A 387 -18.15 22.10 -13.86
N ILE A 388 -18.93 22.52 -12.84
CA ILE A 388 -18.71 22.17 -11.43
C ILE A 388 -19.99 21.45 -10.95
N GLY A 389 -19.91 20.16 -10.66
CA GLY A 389 -21.09 19.33 -10.52
C GLY A 389 -21.93 19.36 -11.80
N ASP A 390 -23.23 19.50 -11.68
CA ASP A 390 -24.17 19.54 -12.83
C ASP A 390 -24.33 20.92 -13.43
N GLN A 391 -23.61 21.93 -12.94
CA GLN A 391 -23.78 23.33 -13.37
C GLN A 391 -22.64 23.80 -14.26
N GLN A 392 -22.98 24.51 -15.32
CA GLN A 392 -22.04 25.10 -16.27
C GLN A 392 -21.88 26.59 -16.06
N TYR A 393 -20.65 27.05 -16.13
CA TYR A 393 -20.26 28.45 -15.98
C TYR A 393 -19.28 28.86 -17.07
N SER A 394 -18.98 30.16 -17.13
CA SER A 394 -17.96 30.67 -18.05
C SER A 394 -16.95 31.52 -17.32
N LEU A 395 -15.67 31.31 -17.65
CA LEU A 395 -14.56 32.16 -17.21
C LEU A 395 -14.31 33.35 -18.14
N GLY A 396 -15.04 33.43 -19.28
CA GLY A 396 -14.82 34.48 -20.25
C GLY A 396 -13.58 34.28 -21.13
N VAL A 397 -12.97 35.38 -21.58
CA VAL A 397 -11.74 35.37 -22.39
C VAL A 397 -10.53 35.34 -21.50
N LEU A 398 -9.60 34.43 -21.77
CA LEU A 398 -8.35 34.34 -21.05
C LEU A 398 -7.27 35.23 -21.70
N ASN A 399 -7.01 36.38 -21.09
CA ASN A 399 -5.90 37.22 -21.50
C ASN A 399 -4.54 36.53 -21.18
N LYS A 400 -3.50 36.85 -21.92
CA LYS A 400 -2.16 36.30 -21.72
C LYS A 400 -1.74 36.48 -20.27
N ASN A 401 -1.32 35.37 -19.66
CA ASN A 401 -0.75 35.28 -18.31
C ASN A 401 -1.64 35.95 -17.21
N SER A 402 -2.95 35.87 -17.36
CA SER A 402 -3.92 36.39 -16.40
C SER A 402 -4.82 35.29 -15.91
N ASN A 403 -4.87 35.14 -14.56
CA ASN A 403 -5.77 34.18 -13.93
C ASN A 403 -7.21 34.62 -14.04
N GLN A 404 -8.06 33.70 -14.51
CA GLN A 404 -9.51 33.83 -14.41
C GLN A 404 -10.01 32.71 -13.51
N SER A 405 -10.82 33.07 -12.53
CA SER A 405 -11.31 32.12 -11.53
C SER A 405 -12.79 32.28 -11.27
N ILE A 406 -13.46 31.18 -11.01
CA ILE A 406 -14.84 31.16 -10.51
C ILE A 406 -14.93 30.23 -9.30
N ALA A 407 -15.63 30.68 -8.26
CA ALA A 407 -15.85 29.88 -7.07
C ALA A 407 -17.35 29.63 -6.90
N LYS A 408 -17.72 28.37 -6.70
CA LYS A 408 -19.11 27.93 -6.52
C LYS A 408 -19.23 26.92 -5.39
N ASN A 409 -20.36 26.95 -4.72
CA ASN A 409 -20.71 25.94 -3.74
C ASN A 409 -21.42 24.79 -4.46
N ILE A 410 -21.01 23.57 -4.16
CA ILE A 410 -21.68 22.34 -4.59
C ILE A 410 -22.22 21.61 -3.38
N PHE A 411 -23.43 21.08 -3.49
CA PHE A 411 -24.01 20.22 -2.46
C PHE A 411 -23.41 18.81 -2.54
N LEU A 412 -23.00 18.27 -1.38
CA LEU A 412 -22.36 16.97 -1.25
C LEU A 412 -23.39 15.92 -0.82
N ASN A 413 -23.90 15.16 -1.78
CA ASN A 413 -24.88 14.10 -1.53
C ASN A 413 -24.23 12.77 -1.13
N ASP A 414 -25.05 11.75 -0.83
CA ASP A 414 -24.61 10.41 -0.43
C ASP A 414 -23.72 9.71 -1.47
N ALA A 415 -23.97 9.93 -2.76
CA ALA A 415 -23.19 9.34 -3.84
C ALA A 415 -21.73 9.85 -3.81
N ALA A 416 -21.54 11.11 -3.44
CA ALA A 416 -20.23 11.72 -3.33
C ALA A 416 -19.39 11.07 -2.20
N VAL A 417 -20.02 10.74 -1.06
CA VAL A 417 -19.37 10.04 0.06
C VAL A 417 -18.94 8.64 -0.35
N LYS A 418 -19.82 7.90 -1.00
CA LYS A 418 -19.52 6.53 -1.50
C LYS A 418 -18.37 6.52 -2.49
N ASN A 419 -18.22 7.56 -3.31
CA ASN A 419 -17.13 7.68 -4.26
C ASN A 419 -15.81 8.16 -3.63
N ALA A 420 -15.83 8.71 -2.40
CA ALA A 420 -14.63 9.11 -1.67
C ALA A 420 -13.86 7.90 -1.10
N GLN A 421 -14.56 6.80 -0.81
CA GLN A 421 -13.94 5.57 -0.33
C GLN A 421 -13.15 4.89 -1.47
N PRO A 422 -11.92 4.39 -1.22
CA PRO A 422 -11.23 3.56 -2.19
C PRO A 422 -12.14 2.43 -2.69
N TYR A 423 -12.28 2.28 -4.02
CA TYR A 423 -13.31 1.40 -4.60
C TYR A 423 -13.18 -0.06 -4.15
N TRP A 424 -11.96 -0.53 -3.88
CA TRP A 424 -11.70 -1.89 -3.40
C TRP A 424 -12.01 -2.09 -1.92
N LEU A 425 -12.24 -1.00 -1.17
CA LEU A 425 -12.66 -1.01 0.24
C LEU A 425 -14.15 -0.67 0.41
N ALA A 426 -14.88 -0.49 -0.68
CA ALA A 426 -16.29 -0.11 -0.63
C ALA A 426 -17.23 -1.27 -0.21
N LEU A 427 -16.78 -2.51 -0.40
CA LEU A 427 -17.50 -3.73 -0.01
C LEU A 427 -16.63 -4.56 0.94
N PRO A 428 -17.24 -5.37 1.81
CA PRO A 428 -16.51 -6.35 2.60
C PRO A 428 -15.68 -7.26 1.71
N MET A 429 -14.45 -7.55 2.12
CA MET A 429 -13.53 -8.41 1.38
C MET A 429 -13.75 -9.89 1.74
N ASP A 430 -13.35 -10.79 0.84
CA ASP A 430 -13.16 -12.20 1.14
C ASP A 430 -11.80 -12.41 1.87
N LYS A 431 -11.52 -13.63 2.33
CA LYS A 431 -10.28 -13.93 3.07
C LYS A 431 -8.99 -13.54 2.32
N GLY A 432 -8.97 -13.63 0.99
CA GLY A 432 -7.78 -13.37 0.18
C GLY A 432 -8.00 -12.42 -1.00
N SER A 433 -9.16 -11.76 -1.10
CA SER A 433 -9.41 -10.85 -2.23
C SER A 433 -10.46 -9.80 -1.90
N PHE A 434 -10.29 -8.62 -2.50
CA PHE A 434 -11.26 -7.54 -2.43
C PHE A 434 -12.49 -7.84 -3.30
N ASN A 435 -13.65 -7.33 -2.88
CA ASN A 435 -14.88 -7.38 -3.65
C ASN A 435 -15.14 -6.02 -4.29
N VAL A 436 -15.32 -6.02 -5.61
CA VAL A 436 -15.57 -4.83 -6.42
C VAL A 436 -16.81 -5.06 -7.27
N ALA A 437 -17.85 -4.25 -7.05
CA ALA A 437 -19.11 -4.40 -7.76
C ALA A 437 -19.01 -3.95 -9.23
N ASP A 438 -18.29 -2.87 -9.48
CA ASP A 438 -18.13 -2.28 -10.82
C ASP A 438 -16.83 -2.80 -11.46
N ARG A 439 -16.94 -3.71 -12.42
CA ARG A 439 -15.79 -4.26 -13.14
C ARG A 439 -14.95 -3.19 -13.83
N GLN A 440 -15.53 -2.06 -14.24
CA GLN A 440 -14.77 -0.98 -14.86
C GLN A 440 -13.70 -0.38 -13.95
N LYS A 441 -13.86 -0.53 -12.64
CA LYS A 441 -12.91 -0.08 -11.62
C LYS A 441 -11.76 -1.09 -11.40
N ILE A 442 -11.94 -2.36 -11.79
CA ILE A 442 -10.87 -3.36 -11.68
C ILE A 442 -9.69 -2.92 -12.58
N GLY A 443 -8.51 -2.98 -12.07
CA GLY A 443 -7.30 -2.48 -12.71
C GLY A 443 -6.97 -1.02 -12.37
N MET A 444 -7.90 -0.22 -11.91
CA MET A 444 -7.62 1.18 -11.56
C MET A 444 -6.73 1.28 -10.32
N ALA A 445 -5.82 2.24 -10.32
CA ALA A 445 -4.97 2.50 -9.16
C ALA A 445 -5.76 3.17 -8.02
N GLU A 446 -6.52 4.19 -8.35
CA GLU A 446 -7.36 4.96 -7.42
C GLU A 446 -8.54 5.61 -8.15
N ASN A 447 -9.47 6.16 -7.41
CA ASN A 447 -10.58 6.96 -7.94
C ASN A 447 -10.56 8.38 -7.37
N SER A 448 -11.01 9.33 -8.18
CA SER A 448 -11.22 10.71 -7.73
C SER A 448 -12.70 10.95 -7.45
N PRO A 449 -13.07 11.48 -6.27
CA PRO A 449 -14.47 11.68 -5.90
C PRO A 449 -15.12 12.83 -6.65
N ILE A 450 -14.42 13.94 -6.89
CA ILE A 450 -14.95 15.15 -7.54
C ILE A 450 -13.96 15.68 -8.56
N GLN A 451 -14.47 16.06 -9.72
CA GLN A 451 -13.70 16.64 -10.81
C GLN A 451 -14.41 17.89 -11.33
N VAL A 452 -13.61 18.84 -11.81
CA VAL A 452 -14.07 20.01 -12.56
C VAL A 452 -13.71 19.80 -14.02
N ILE A 453 -14.66 20.09 -14.91
CA ILE A 453 -14.48 19.97 -16.36
C ILE A 453 -14.27 21.37 -16.92
N PHE A 454 -13.27 21.52 -17.80
CA PHE A 454 -12.97 22.74 -18.53
C PHE A 454 -13.14 22.48 -20.03
N ASP A 455 -14.04 23.23 -20.67
CA ASP A 455 -14.25 23.17 -22.11
C ASP A 455 -13.61 24.40 -22.76
N VAL A 456 -12.63 24.15 -23.63
CA VAL A 456 -11.81 25.19 -24.26
C VAL A 456 -11.74 24.92 -25.74
N THR A 457 -11.96 25.94 -26.56
CA THR A 457 -11.70 25.84 -28.01
C THR A 457 -10.31 26.39 -28.31
N ILE A 458 -9.46 25.56 -28.91
CA ILE A 458 -8.06 25.88 -29.28
C ILE A 458 -7.97 25.70 -30.80
N GLU A 459 -7.50 26.73 -31.52
CA GLU A 459 -7.40 26.72 -32.98
C GLU A 459 -8.69 26.20 -33.65
N GLY A 460 -9.85 26.64 -33.15
CA GLY A 460 -11.19 26.27 -33.69
C GLY A 460 -11.66 24.85 -33.30
N THR A 461 -10.88 24.05 -32.62
CA THR A 461 -11.23 22.68 -32.18
C THR A 461 -11.61 22.70 -30.70
N PRO A 462 -12.76 22.10 -30.30
CA PRO A 462 -13.15 21.98 -28.91
C PRO A 462 -12.39 20.89 -28.19
N PHE A 463 -11.92 21.19 -26.98
CA PHE A 463 -11.26 20.26 -26.08
C PHE A 463 -11.89 20.30 -24.69
N THR A 464 -12.05 19.13 -24.10
CA THR A 464 -12.50 18.98 -22.71
C THR A 464 -11.34 18.47 -21.85
N PHE A 465 -10.96 19.24 -20.81
CA PHE A 465 -9.97 18.88 -19.81
C PHE A 465 -10.64 18.66 -18.47
N THR A 466 -10.16 17.70 -17.72
CA THR A 466 -10.69 17.35 -16.40
C THR A 466 -9.63 17.54 -15.34
N GLN A 467 -9.97 18.25 -14.25
CA GLN A 467 -9.06 18.44 -13.12
C GLN A 467 -9.70 17.94 -11.84
N PRO A 468 -8.99 17.10 -11.05
CA PRO A 468 -9.47 16.70 -9.74
C PRO A 468 -9.46 17.89 -8.78
N VAL A 469 -10.51 17.98 -7.95
CA VAL A 469 -10.53 18.98 -6.87
C VAL A 469 -9.51 18.60 -5.80
N ARG A 470 -8.69 19.58 -5.41
CA ARG A 470 -7.65 19.43 -4.40
C ARG A 470 -7.78 20.49 -3.30
N TYR A 471 -7.48 20.11 -2.09
CA TYR A 471 -7.25 21.06 -1.02
C TYR A 471 -5.86 21.68 -1.20
N LYS A 472 -5.84 23.00 -1.41
CA LYS A 472 -4.60 23.75 -1.58
C LYS A 472 -4.40 24.70 -0.41
N TYR A 473 -3.21 24.66 0.21
CA TYR A 473 -2.83 25.51 1.32
C TYR A 473 -1.35 25.86 1.28
N THR A 474 -0.97 26.88 2.06
CA THR A 474 0.42 27.28 2.21
C THR A 474 0.95 26.84 3.56
N ASP A 475 1.97 26.01 3.55
CA ASP A 475 2.74 25.63 4.73
C ASP A 475 3.90 26.63 4.90
N PRO A 476 4.13 27.20 6.12
CA PRO A 476 5.16 28.23 6.30
C PRO A 476 6.59 27.73 6.02
N VAL A 477 6.84 26.43 6.12
CA VAL A 477 8.16 25.82 5.92
C VAL A 477 8.30 25.21 4.55
N ARG A 478 7.24 24.56 4.03
CA ARG A 478 7.26 23.75 2.79
C ARG A 478 6.68 24.48 1.58
N GLY A 479 6.05 25.64 1.76
CA GLY A 479 5.42 26.39 0.67
C GLY A 479 4.03 25.89 0.31
N GLU A 480 3.66 25.97 -0.98
CA GLU A 480 2.36 25.52 -1.47
C GLU A 480 2.26 23.98 -1.46
N LEU A 481 1.22 23.49 -0.82
CA LEU A 481 0.91 22.08 -0.72
C LEU A 481 -0.50 21.79 -1.23
N ASN A 482 -0.64 20.62 -1.85
CA ASN A 482 -1.91 20.12 -2.34
C ASN A 482 -2.18 18.74 -1.71
N GLN A 483 -3.42 18.54 -1.23
CA GLN A 483 -3.88 17.27 -0.69
C GLN A 483 -5.17 16.84 -1.41
N PRO A 484 -5.48 15.54 -1.45
CA PRO A 484 -6.76 15.08 -1.94
C PRO A 484 -7.91 15.71 -1.17
N PHE A 485 -8.96 16.15 -1.87
CA PHE A 485 -10.23 16.56 -1.27
C PHE A 485 -11.07 15.31 -1.00
N THR A 486 -11.47 15.10 0.25
CA THR A 486 -12.20 13.92 0.70
C THR A 486 -13.54 14.30 1.31
N ILE A 487 -14.59 13.53 1.02
CA ILE A 487 -15.92 13.74 1.59
C ILE A 487 -16.11 12.79 2.76
N LEU A 488 -16.50 13.36 3.89
CA LEU A 488 -16.75 12.64 5.13
C LEU A 488 -18.26 12.47 5.36
N PRO A 489 -18.68 11.44 6.10
CA PRO A 489 -20.06 11.33 6.59
C PRO A 489 -20.39 12.44 7.60
N ILE A 490 -21.66 12.52 8.00
CA ILE A 490 -22.16 13.53 8.96
C ILE A 490 -21.48 13.48 10.31
N ALA A 491 -20.99 12.33 10.73
CA ALA A 491 -20.22 12.11 11.93
C ALA A 491 -19.26 10.94 11.76
N ASP A 492 -18.15 10.97 12.47
CA ASP A 492 -17.31 9.79 12.68
C ASP A 492 -17.79 9.05 13.93
N VAL A 493 -17.88 7.72 13.86
CA VAL A 493 -18.20 6.84 14.97
C VAL A 493 -17.04 5.91 15.19
N LYS A 494 -16.48 5.86 16.40
CA LYS A 494 -15.28 5.08 16.68
C LYS A 494 -15.37 4.43 18.06
N PHE A 495 -14.84 3.22 18.20
CA PHE A 495 -14.55 2.65 19.52
C PHE A 495 -13.21 3.15 20.04
N GLU A 496 -13.09 3.30 21.35
CA GLU A 496 -11.84 3.72 21.97
C GLU A 496 -10.73 2.70 21.76
N LYS A 497 -11.08 1.40 21.74
CA LYS A 497 -10.14 0.30 21.58
C LYS A 497 -10.50 -0.60 20.42
N ASP A 498 -9.49 -1.14 19.76
CA ASP A 498 -9.66 -2.13 18.69
C ASP A 498 -10.07 -3.51 19.22
N ILE A 499 -9.74 -3.80 20.49
CA ILE A 499 -10.05 -5.06 21.18
C ILE A 499 -10.38 -4.80 22.64
N TYR A 500 -11.42 -5.45 23.13
CA TYR A 500 -11.80 -5.53 24.55
C TYR A 500 -11.61 -6.95 25.05
N LEU A 501 -10.66 -7.15 25.97
CA LEU A 501 -10.45 -8.46 26.61
C LEU A 501 -11.39 -8.65 27.79
N LEU A 502 -12.20 -9.68 27.74
CA LEU A 502 -13.14 -10.05 28.81
C LEU A 502 -12.55 -11.18 29.66
N LYS A 503 -12.35 -10.91 30.93
CA LYS A 503 -11.80 -11.88 31.92
C LYS A 503 -12.86 -12.76 32.56
N ASN A 504 -14.10 -12.28 32.69
CA ASN A 504 -15.24 -12.96 33.33
C ASN A 504 -16.47 -12.91 32.44
N LYS A 505 -17.50 -13.67 32.78
CA LYS A 505 -18.83 -13.62 32.10
C LYS A 505 -19.64 -12.36 32.47
N ASP A 506 -18.96 -11.25 32.74
CA ASP A 506 -19.58 -9.98 33.08
C ASP A 506 -20.06 -9.26 31.81
N SER A 507 -20.81 -8.18 31.96
CA SER A 507 -21.25 -7.36 30.83
C SER A 507 -20.05 -6.83 30.05
N LEU A 508 -20.15 -6.82 28.74
CA LEU A 508 -19.18 -6.13 27.88
C LEU A 508 -19.41 -4.62 28.00
N HIS A 509 -18.38 -3.90 28.43
CA HIS A 509 -18.35 -2.44 28.46
C HIS A 509 -17.47 -1.95 27.33
N VAL A 510 -18.02 -1.16 26.44
CA VAL A 510 -17.31 -0.56 25.31
C VAL A 510 -17.56 0.95 25.28
N ASP A 511 -16.50 1.71 25.02
CA ASP A 511 -16.58 3.15 24.87
C ASP A 511 -16.73 3.50 23.40
N VAL A 512 -17.87 4.10 23.05
CA VAL A 512 -18.18 4.59 21.71
C VAL A 512 -18.05 6.11 21.70
N GLN A 513 -17.23 6.59 20.79
CA GLN A 513 -17.03 8.03 20.58
C GLN A 513 -17.73 8.44 19.29
N VAL A 514 -18.52 9.50 19.35
CA VAL A 514 -19.17 10.13 18.19
C VAL A 514 -18.54 11.52 18.02
N PHE A 515 -18.01 11.77 16.84
CA PHE A 515 -17.41 13.06 16.44
C PHE A 515 -18.27 13.67 15.32
N PRO A 516 -19.18 14.60 15.63
CA PRO A 516 -20.00 15.25 14.63
C PRO A 516 -19.16 16.13 13.70
N ASN A 517 -19.36 15.96 12.41
CA ASN A 517 -18.73 16.79 11.36
C ASN A 517 -19.60 18.00 10.97
N ILE A 518 -20.90 17.95 11.32
CA ILE A 518 -21.86 19.07 11.14
C ILE A 518 -22.73 19.24 12.40
N ASP A 519 -23.41 20.38 12.50
CA ASP A 519 -24.44 20.60 13.51
C ASP A 519 -25.75 19.89 13.09
N LEU A 520 -26.30 19.05 13.96
CA LEU A 520 -27.59 18.38 13.77
C LEU A 520 -28.53 18.74 14.91
N GLN A 521 -29.53 19.53 14.63
CA GLN A 521 -30.56 19.99 15.60
C GLN A 521 -31.80 19.06 15.61
N ARG A 522 -31.54 17.75 15.69
CA ARG A 522 -32.59 16.73 15.69
C ARG A 522 -32.14 15.47 16.43
N ASP A 523 -33.09 14.63 16.76
CA ASP A 523 -32.81 13.34 17.41
C ASP A 523 -32.04 12.42 16.44
N VAL A 524 -30.95 11.85 16.98
CA VAL A 524 -30.08 10.91 16.29
C VAL A 524 -30.02 9.63 17.09
N GLN A 525 -30.11 8.49 16.45
CA GLN A 525 -30.04 7.19 17.11
C GLN A 525 -28.65 6.57 16.91
N LEU A 526 -27.96 6.27 18.02
CA LEU A 526 -26.76 5.43 18.01
C LEU A 526 -27.15 4.00 18.37
N GLN A 527 -26.89 3.08 17.49
CA GLN A 527 -27.12 1.66 17.69
C GLN A 527 -25.78 0.95 17.85
N ALA A 528 -25.60 0.20 18.93
CA ALA A 528 -24.47 -0.70 19.13
C ALA A 528 -24.96 -2.16 19.07
N THR A 529 -24.32 -2.97 18.23
CA THR A 529 -24.64 -4.38 18.02
C THR A 529 -23.43 -5.26 18.32
N VAL A 530 -23.68 -6.46 18.84
CA VAL A 530 -22.68 -7.53 18.99
C VAL A 530 -23.06 -8.68 18.09
N ASN A 531 -22.16 -9.11 17.24
CA ASN A 531 -22.36 -10.21 16.33
C ASN A 531 -21.31 -11.30 16.58
N ASP A 532 -21.69 -12.57 16.41
CA ASP A 532 -20.75 -13.69 16.40
C ASP A 532 -19.84 -13.68 15.15
N LYS A 533 -18.95 -14.68 15.05
CA LYS A 533 -18.07 -14.83 13.87
C LYS A 533 -18.82 -15.08 12.56
N GLN A 534 -20.03 -15.57 12.60
CA GLN A 534 -20.90 -15.83 11.46
C GLN A 534 -21.77 -14.62 11.09
N GLY A 535 -21.68 -13.53 11.86
CA GLY A 535 -22.49 -12.32 11.66
C GLY A 535 -23.88 -12.38 12.30
N THR A 536 -24.15 -13.40 13.11
CA THR A 536 -25.44 -13.51 13.83
C THR A 536 -25.50 -12.48 14.95
N LEU A 537 -26.60 -11.73 15.02
CA LEU A 537 -26.83 -10.75 16.07
C LEU A 537 -27.00 -11.44 17.43
N LEU A 538 -26.09 -11.16 18.34
CA LEU A 538 -26.12 -11.68 19.72
C LEU A 538 -26.77 -10.68 20.69
N ASN A 539 -26.54 -9.38 20.48
CA ASN A 539 -27.08 -8.34 21.36
C ASN A 539 -27.13 -6.99 20.61
N GLN A 540 -28.01 -6.09 21.10
CA GLN A 540 -28.16 -4.73 20.56
C GLN A 540 -28.53 -3.77 21.69
N LYS A 541 -28.06 -2.55 21.59
CA LYS A 541 -28.46 -1.42 22.44
C LYS A 541 -28.56 -0.14 21.64
N ASP A 542 -29.62 0.59 21.84
CA ASP A 542 -29.92 1.85 21.17
C ASP A 542 -29.86 3.01 22.17
N PHE A 543 -29.35 4.15 21.69
CA PHE A 543 -29.23 5.40 22.45
C PHE A 543 -29.79 6.53 21.62
N SER A 544 -30.57 7.41 22.24
CA SER A 544 -31.09 8.62 21.61
C SER A 544 -30.23 9.81 22.00
N LEU A 545 -29.67 10.48 21.00
CA LEU A 545 -28.87 11.71 21.12
C LEU A 545 -29.71 12.87 20.58
N LYS A 546 -30.06 13.86 21.43
CA LYS A 546 -31.00 14.91 21.03
C LYS A 546 -30.43 15.90 20.03
N THR A 547 -29.15 16.24 20.17
CA THR A 547 -28.46 17.17 19.28
C THR A 547 -27.00 16.79 19.15
N LEU A 548 -26.42 16.98 17.98
CA LEU A 548 -24.99 16.88 17.75
C LEU A 548 -24.46 18.24 17.36
N SER A 549 -23.42 18.70 18.04
CA SER A 549 -22.74 19.96 17.71
C SER A 549 -21.40 19.63 17.05
N LYS A 550 -21.12 20.30 15.95
CA LYS A 550 -19.85 20.16 15.23
C LYS A 550 -18.66 20.34 16.20
N ASP A 551 -17.64 19.52 16.02
CA ASP A 551 -16.39 19.52 16.79
C ASP A 551 -16.56 19.25 18.31
N LYS A 552 -17.74 18.85 18.77
CA LYS A 552 -17.97 18.43 20.15
C LYS A 552 -18.20 16.92 20.20
N SER A 553 -17.17 16.18 20.62
CA SER A 553 -17.25 14.73 20.77
C SER A 553 -18.21 14.33 21.90
N ILE A 554 -18.89 13.21 21.69
CA ILE A 554 -19.73 12.57 22.69
C ILE A 554 -19.12 11.20 22.94
N SER A 555 -18.83 10.88 24.20
CA SER A 555 -18.42 9.54 24.63
C SER A 555 -19.56 8.86 25.34
N LEU A 556 -19.83 7.64 24.96
CA LEU A 556 -20.91 6.79 25.54
C LEU A 556 -20.32 5.47 25.99
N GLU A 557 -20.49 5.15 27.25
CA GLU A 557 -20.25 3.80 27.75
C GLU A 557 -21.44 2.91 27.38
N VAL A 558 -21.19 1.90 26.57
CA VAL A 558 -22.19 0.96 26.14
C VAL A 558 -22.00 -0.35 26.89
N GLN A 559 -22.92 -0.64 27.79
CA GLN A 559 -22.95 -1.92 28.49
C GLN A 559 -23.84 -2.89 27.72
N LEU A 560 -23.26 -4.02 27.31
CA LEU A 560 -23.94 -5.09 26.57
C LEU A 560 -23.97 -6.37 27.41
N PRO A 561 -25.14 -6.89 27.77
CA PRO A 561 -25.25 -8.11 28.58
C PRO A 561 -24.68 -9.32 27.87
N GLN A 562 -23.96 -10.17 28.59
CA GLN A 562 -23.27 -11.34 28.01
C GLN A 562 -24.15 -12.59 27.82
N LYS A 563 -25.44 -12.58 28.15
CA LYS A 563 -26.25 -13.79 28.17
C LYS A 563 -26.17 -14.67 26.92
N ASN A 564 -25.68 -14.16 25.81
CA ASN A 564 -25.58 -14.84 24.50
C ASN A 564 -24.19 -14.82 23.86
N LEU A 565 -23.13 -14.37 24.54
CA LEU A 565 -21.76 -14.40 23.97
C LEU A 565 -21.21 -15.82 24.07
N SER A 566 -21.57 -16.66 23.11
CA SER A 566 -21.21 -18.08 23.10
C SER A 566 -19.85 -18.41 22.46
N GLY A 567 -19.13 -17.43 21.91
CA GLY A 567 -17.84 -17.62 21.23
C GLY A 567 -16.68 -16.90 21.90
N ALA A 568 -15.46 -17.35 21.63
CA ALA A 568 -14.24 -16.69 22.14
C ALA A 568 -14.05 -15.28 21.57
N VAL A 569 -14.57 -14.98 20.39
CA VAL A 569 -14.43 -13.67 19.71
C VAL A 569 -15.77 -13.26 19.11
N SER A 570 -16.19 -12.03 19.39
CA SER A 570 -17.37 -11.40 18.78
C SER A 570 -16.99 -10.04 18.20
N THR A 571 -17.74 -9.57 17.20
CA THR A 571 -17.56 -8.23 16.62
C THR A 571 -18.62 -7.30 17.18
N VAL A 572 -18.19 -6.15 17.69
CA VAL A 572 -19.08 -5.06 18.11
C VAL A 572 -19.07 -4.00 17.03
N GLN A 573 -20.24 -3.56 16.58
CA GLN A 573 -20.40 -2.51 15.57
C GLN A 573 -21.24 -1.37 16.13
N ALA A 574 -20.91 -0.15 15.76
CA ALA A 574 -21.70 1.01 16.09
C ALA A 574 -22.16 1.74 14.82
N VAL A 575 -23.44 2.11 14.78
CA VAL A 575 -24.10 2.80 13.66
C VAL A 575 -24.87 4.00 14.20
N LEU A 576 -24.59 5.17 13.68
CA LEU A 576 -25.32 6.40 13.95
C LEU A 576 -26.33 6.65 12.84
N ASN A 577 -27.62 6.73 13.16
CA ASN A 577 -28.70 6.99 12.23
C ASN A 577 -29.31 8.36 12.51
N SER A 578 -29.38 9.23 11.51
CA SER A 578 -29.94 10.56 11.61
C SER A 578 -31.12 10.80 10.65
N GLY A 579 -31.85 9.74 10.29
CA GLY A 579 -32.96 9.80 9.33
C GLY A 579 -32.51 10.29 7.96
N ASP A 580 -33.16 11.33 7.42
CA ASP A 580 -32.89 11.85 6.08
C ASP A 580 -31.49 12.42 5.88
N ALA A 581 -30.73 12.72 6.96
CA ALA A 581 -29.32 13.15 6.83
C ALA A 581 -28.36 11.98 6.65
N GLY A 582 -28.87 10.74 6.64
CA GLY A 582 -28.07 9.54 6.39
C GLY A 582 -27.63 8.82 7.65
N SER A 583 -26.74 7.86 7.47
CA SER A 583 -26.16 7.06 8.55
C SER A 583 -24.64 7.10 8.52
N SER A 584 -24.01 7.00 9.68
CA SER A 584 -22.57 6.87 9.84
C SER A 584 -22.24 5.61 10.62
N LYS A 585 -21.43 4.74 10.02
CA LYS A 585 -20.92 3.51 10.63
C LYS A 585 -19.41 3.39 10.52
N THR A 586 -18.77 4.51 10.28
CA THR A 586 -17.34 4.59 9.99
C THR A 586 -16.70 5.76 10.72
N TYR A 587 -15.39 5.77 10.76
CA TYR A 587 -14.60 6.91 11.18
C TYR A 587 -13.47 7.17 10.18
N LYS A 588 -13.10 8.43 10.10
CA LYS A 588 -12.00 8.90 9.30
C LYS A 588 -10.67 8.35 9.81
N ARG A 589 -9.98 7.56 9.01
CA ARG A 589 -8.57 7.19 9.21
C ARG A 589 -7.70 8.09 8.33
N VAL A 590 -6.72 8.75 8.95
CA VAL A 590 -5.76 9.60 8.26
C VAL A 590 -4.37 9.03 8.45
N ILE A 591 -3.63 8.86 7.35
CA ILE A 591 -2.24 8.40 7.34
C ILE A 591 -1.41 9.47 6.62
N ASN A 592 -0.39 9.99 7.29
CA ASN A 592 0.44 11.06 6.77
C ASN A 592 1.91 10.68 6.77
N TYR A 593 2.52 10.74 5.59
CA TYR A 593 3.96 10.63 5.40
C TYR A 593 4.41 11.69 4.40
N ASP A 594 5.59 12.27 4.60
CA ASP A 594 6.08 13.38 3.77
C ASP A 594 6.32 13.00 2.29
N HIS A 595 6.51 11.72 1.98
CA HIS A 595 6.85 11.24 0.64
C HIS A 595 5.64 10.83 -0.21
N ILE A 596 4.44 10.79 0.38
CA ILE A 596 3.19 10.44 -0.29
C ILE A 596 2.09 11.44 0.07
N PRO A 597 1.04 11.59 -0.74
CA PRO A 597 -0.12 12.37 -0.36
C PRO A 597 -0.78 11.85 0.91
N SER A 598 -1.44 12.72 1.66
CA SER A 598 -2.27 12.31 2.79
C SER A 598 -3.32 11.30 2.34
N ILE A 599 -3.33 10.15 2.99
CA ILE A 599 -4.32 9.10 2.74
C ILE A 599 -5.46 9.29 3.72
N VAL A 600 -6.66 9.40 3.20
CA VAL A 600 -7.87 9.51 4.01
C VAL A 600 -8.88 8.50 3.51
N TYR A 601 -9.36 7.63 4.39
CA TYR A 601 -10.41 6.67 4.06
C TYR A 601 -11.33 6.44 5.26
N GLN A 602 -12.49 5.84 5.01
CA GLN A 602 -13.47 5.52 6.02
C GLN A 602 -13.26 4.09 6.52
N LYS A 603 -12.89 3.96 7.80
CA LYS A 603 -12.76 2.66 8.46
C LYS A 603 -14.02 2.34 9.22
N GLU A 604 -14.50 1.11 9.15
CA GLU A 604 -15.72 0.71 9.85
C GLU A 604 -15.59 0.88 11.36
N ALA A 605 -16.67 1.36 11.99
CA ALA A 605 -16.79 1.51 13.44
C ALA A 605 -17.06 0.14 14.07
N THR A 606 -16.03 -0.69 14.09
CA THR A 606 -16.04 -2.03 14.67
C THR A 606 -14.92 -2.20 15.68
N THR A 607 -15.19 -3.02 16.70
CA THR A 607 -14.18 -3.50 17.65
C THR A 607 -14.43 -4.97 17.93
N LYS A 608 -13.43 -5.66 18.46
CA LYS A 608 -13.53 -7.07 18.84
C LYS A 608 -13.74 -7.18 20.35
N SER A 609 -14.68 -8.02 20.74
CA SER A 609 -14.79 -8.51 22.11
C SER A 609 -14.18 -9.90 22.14
N VAL A 610 -13.16 -10.09 22.96
CA VAL A 610 -12.44 -11.36 23.08
C VAL A 610 -12.59 -11.90 24.49
N PHE A 611 -13.26 -13.04 24.62
CA PHE A 611 -13.35 -13.73 25.89
C PHE A 611 -12.13 -14.66 26.07
N ALA A 612 -11.30 -14.33 27.04
CA ALA A 612 -10.14 -15.14 27.35
C ALA A 612 -9.85 -15.10 28.87
N ASP A 613 -9.80 -16.27 29.51
CA ASP A 613 -9.29 -16.38 30.88
C ASP A 613 -7.77 -16.26 30.86
N ILE A 614 -7.29 -15.01 30.94
CA ILE A 614 -5.87 -14.68 30.91
C ILE A 614 -5.42 -14.34 32.33
N LYS A 615 -4.56 -15.17 32.87
CA LYS A 615 -3.84 -14.88 34.12
C LYS A 615 -2.53 -14.23 33.77
N ILE A 616 -2.25 -13.10 34.41
CA ILE A 616 -0.99 -12.36 34.28
C ILE A 616 -0.18 -12.43 35.56
N SER A 617 1.15 -12.32 35.42
CA SER A 617 2.07 -12.17 36.55
C SER A 617 2.98 -10.99 36.24
N GLY A 618 3.29 -10.20 37.27
CA GLY A 618 3.98 -8.92 37.05
C GLY A 618 3.02 -7.75 36.77
N LYS A 619 3.57 -6.55 36.62
CA LYS A 619 2.80 -5.31 36.42
C LYS A 619 3.38 -4.41 35.32
N ILE A 620 4.70 -4.32 35.23
CA ILE A 620 5.39 -3.32 34.39
C ILE A 620 6.25 -4.03 33.36
N VAL A 621 6.01 -3.74 32.09
CA VAL A 621 6.76 -4.29 30.96
C VAL A 621 7.47 -3.16 30.23
N GLY A 622 8.80 -3.28 30.10
CA GLY A 622 9.60 -2.42 29.22
C GLY A 622 9.47 -2.92 27.77
N TYR A 623 9.25 -2.00 26.82
CA TYR A 623 9.12 -2.34 25.43
C TYR A 623 10.10 -1.56 24.56
N ILE A 624 10.92 -2.27 23.80
CA ILE A 624 11.85 -1.68 22.82
C ILE A 624 11.23 -1.76 21.44
N PRO A 625 10.83 -0.64 20.82
CA PRO A 625 10.19 -0.65 19.50
C PRO A 625 11.09 -1.23 18.41
N GLY A 626 10.47 -1.87 17.41
CA GLY A 626 11.12 -2.39 16.21
C GLY A 626 10.50 -1.81 14.93
N ALA A 627 10.20 -2.68 13.99
CA ALA A 627 9.57 -2.32 12.71
C ALA A 627 8.05 -2.12 12.81
N GLY A 628 7.56 -1.51 13.86
CA GLY A 628 6.15 -1.27 14.12
C GLY A 628 5.30 -2.52 14.36
N ASP A 629 4.69 -2.61 15.52
CA ASP A 629 3.70 -3.62 15.86
C ASP A 629 2.75 -3.11 16.96
N LYS A 630 1.68 -3.83 17.22
CA LYS A 630 0.66 -3.49 18.22
C LYS A 630 0.78 -4.30 19.51
N VAL A 631 1.93 -4.89 19.78
CA VAL A 631 2.17 -5.67 21.01
C VAL A 631 2.08 -4.81 22.27
N PRO A 632 2.56 -3.53 22.29
CA PRO A 632 2.36 -2.66 23.46
C PRO A 632 0.89 -2.49 23.83
N GLN A 633 0.01 -2.25 22.86
CA GLN A 633 -1.43 -2.09 23.07
C GLN A 633 -2.05 -3.37 23.62
N ALA A 634 -1.66 -4.52 23.06
CA ALA A 634 -2.15 -5.82 23.54
C ALA A 634 -1.73 -6.10 24.99
N LEU A 635 -0.52 -5.74 25.38
CA LEU A 635 -0.06 -5.83 26.77
C LEU A 635 -0.85 -4.92 27.71
N GLN A 636 -1.18 -3.70 27.27
CA GLN A 636 -2.03 -2.78 28.03
C GLN A 636 -3.44 -3.36 28.23
N GLU A 637 -4.02 -3.98 27.18
CA GLU A 637 -5.32 -4.66 27.28
C GLU A 637 -5.30 -5.86 28.24
N MET A 638 -4.17 -6.55 28.34
CA MET A 638 -3.96 -7.61 29.32
C MET A 638 -3.91 -7.08 30.75
N GLY A 639 -3.64 -5.78 30.92
CA GLY A 639 -3.54 -5.09 32.22
C GLY A 639 -2.13 -4.79 32.68
N TYR A 640 -1.12 -4.86 31.79
CA TYR A 640 0.23 -4.42 32.09
C TYR A 640 0.38 -2.90 31.91
N GLN A 641 1.21 -2.28 32.71
CA GLN A 641 1.77 -0.97 32.45
C GLN A 641 2.95 -1.12 31.49
N VAL A 642 2.83 -0.55 30.27
CA VAL A 642 3.88 -0.64 29.27
C VAL A 642 4.67 0.66 29.21
N VAL A 643 6.00 0.56 29.28
CA VAL A 643 6.93 1.67 29.16
C VAL A 643 7.77 1.49 27.92
N ILE A 644 7.67 2.43 26.98
CA ILE A 644 8.50 2.42 25.78
C ILE A 644 9.91 2.85 26.15
N LEU A 645 10.89 2.00 25.82
CA LEU A 645 12.29 2.19 26.19
C LEU A 645 13.11 2.78 25.05
N SER A 646 13.79 3.88 25.34
CA SER A 646 14.83 4.47 24.49
C SER A 646 16.23 3.96 24.91
N PRO A 647 17.29 4.17 24.06
CA PRO A 647 18.67 3.87 24.45
C PRO A 647 19.11 4.54 25.76
N LYS A 648 18.59 5.74 26.05
CA LYS A 648 18.91 6.47 27.29
C LYS A 648 18.33 5.78 28.52
N ASP A 649 17.10 5.27 28.42
CA ASP A 649 16.42 4.58 29.51
C ASP A 649 17.15 3.28 29.87
N ILE A 650 17.64 2.55 28.85
CA ILE A 650 18.39 1.31 29.05
C ILE A 650 19.76 1.58 29.66
N LYS A 651 20.51 2.57 29.17
CA LYS A 651 21.83 2.97 29.70
C LYS A 651 21.76 3.56 31.11
N ALA A 652 20.60 4.09 31.53
CA ALA A 652 20.42 4.62 32.87
C ALA A 652 20.40 3.56 33.98
N GLY A 653 20.39 2.28 33.62
CA GLY A 653 20.60 1.16 34.55
C GLY A 653 19.42 0.84 35.49
N LYS A 654 18.25 1.41 35.30
CA LYS A 654 17.05 1.18 36.13
C LYS A 654 16.17 0.03 35.62
N LEU A 655 16.75 -0.96 34.94
CA LEU A 655 15.98 -2.01 34.28
C LEU A 655 15.29 -2.98 35.26
N HIS A 656 15.77 -3.05 36.52
CA HIS A 656 15.13 -3.89 37.55
C HIS A 656 13.70 -3.52 37.92
N SER A 657 13.24 -2.34 37.53
CA SER A 657 11.85 -1.93 37.76
C SER A 657 10.87 -2.63 36.79
N TYR A 658 11.36 -3.28 35.74
CA TYR A 658 10.54 -4.01 34.77
C TYR A 658 10.50 -5.49 35.12
N ASP A 659 9.29 -6.09 35.15
CA ASP A 659 9.10 -7.51 35.34
C ASP A 659 9.59 -8.31 34.12
N ALA A 660 9.42 -7.71 32.92
CA ALA A 660 9.98 -8.21 31.67
C ALA A 660 10.33 -7.05 30.73
N ILE A 661 11.31 -7.29 29.85
CA ILE A 661 11.59 -6.42 28.70
C ILE A 661 11.28 -7.20 27.42
N VAL A 662 10.52 -6.58 26.53
CA VAL A 662 10.12 -7.16 25.23
C VAL A 662 10.72 -6.31 24.11
N THR A 663 11.39 -6.94 23.14
CA THR A 663 11.75 -6.25 21.90
C THR A 663 10.68 -6.45 20.84
N GLY A 664 10.30 -5.38 20.17
CA GLY A 664 9.39 -5.40 19.01
C GLY A 664 10.00 -6.19 17.84
N VAL A 665 9.16 -6.54 16.89
CA VAL A 665 9.58 -7.27 15.69
C VAL A 665 10.69 -6.52 14.96
N ARG A 666 11.75 -7.24 14.58
CA ARG A 666 12.93 -6.70 13.86
C ARG A 666 13.65 -5.55 14.59
N ALA A 667 13.52 -5.43 15.92
CA ALA A 667 14.15 -4.36 16.70
C ALA A 667 15.66 -4.28 16.46
N TYR A 668 16.36 -5.40 16.34
CA TYR A 668 17.78 -5.46 16.03
C TYR A 668 18.12 -5.18 14.54
N ASN A 669 17.14 -5.25 13.65
CA ASN A 669 17.32 -4.86 12.24
C ASN A 669 17.15 -3.36 12.03
N THR A 670 16.26 -2.71 12.80
CA THR A 670 15.87 -1.31 12.61
C THR A 670 16.63 -0.34 13.51
N ASN A 671 17.11 -0.79 14.67
CA ASN A 671 17.78 0.06 15.66
C ASN A 671 19.28 -0.20 15.70
N ALA A 672 20.08 0.68 15.10
CA ALA A 672 21.55 0.59 15.09
C ALA A 672 22.16 0.55 16.49
N TRP A 673 21.51 1.21 17.46
CA TRP A 673 21.97 1.35 18.84
C TRP A 673 21.78 0.09 19.71
N MET A 674 21.10 -0.96 19.22
CA MET A 674 20.90 -2.19 20.00
C MET A 674 22.24 -2.84 20.43
N ASN A 675 23.27 -2.68 19.63
CA ASN A 675 24.62 -3.16 19.98
C ASN A 675 25.20 -2.44 21.21
N ASP A 676 24.91 -1.14 21.35
CA ASP A 676 25.44 -0.30 22.45
C ASP A 676 24.79 -0.60 23.80
N VAL A 677 23.67 -1.30 23.81
CA VAL A 677 22.90 -1.62 25.03
C VAL A 677 22.90 -3.11 25.34
N TYR A 678 23.63 -3.90 24.55
CA TYR A 678 23.70 -5.37 24.71
C TYR A 678 24.07 -5.78 26.13
N ASP A 679 25.19 -5.23 26.67
CA ASP A 679 25.68 -5.59 27.99
C ASP A 679 24.66 -5.26 29.09
N ALA A 680 24.03 -4.08 29.02
CA ALA A 680 22.99 -3.66 29.98
C ALA A 680 21.78 -4.60 29.96
N LEU A 681 21.35 -5.06 28.77
CA LEU A 681 20.27 -6.03 28.64
C LEU A 681 20.67 -7.41 29.17
N MET A 682 21.91 -7.85 28.91
CA MET A 682 22.42 -9.13 29.43
C MET A 682 22.60 -9.09 30.94
N ASP A 683 23.08 -8.00 31.53
CA ASP A 683 23.16 -7.81 32.97
C ASP A 683 21.79 -7.85 33.63
N TYR A 684 20.77 -7.17 33.02
CA TYR A 684 19.39 -7.26 33.48
C TYR A 684 18.90 -8.73 33.54
N VAL A 685 19.14 -9.50 32.47
CA VAL A 685 18.79 -10.95 32.46
C VAL A 685 19.57 -11.69 33.51
N LYS A 686 20.90 -11.48 33.63
CA LYS A 686 21.75 -12.18 34.58
C LYS A 686 21.32 -12.00 36.03
N GLU A 687 20.75 -10.81 36.33
CA GLU A 687 20.30 -10.47 37.69
C GLU A 687 18.87 -10.91 38.01
N GLY A 688 18.13 -11.47 37.06
CA GLY A 688 16.81 -12.08 37.27
C GLY A 688 15.72 -11.62 36.31
N GLY A 689 16.03 -10.69 35.41
CA GLY A 689 15.07 -10.18 34.45
C GLY A 689 14.70 -11.16 33.35
N ILE A 690 13.61 -10.91 32.67
CA ILE A 690 13.14 -11.66 31.49
C ILE A 690 13.30 -10.76 30.27
N LEU A 691 14.08 -11.19 29.29
CA LEU A 691 14.20 -10.55 27.97
C LEU A 691 13.57 -11.44 26.91
N LEU A 692 12.45 -10.99 26.34
CA LEU A 692 11.75 -11.64 25.24
C LEU A 692 12.06 -10.93 23.93
N CYS A 693 12.79 -11.59 23.05
CA CYS A 693 13.09 -11.11 21.71
C CYS A 693 12.12 -11.71 20.70
N GLN A 694 11.30 -10.87 20.07
CA GLN A 694 10.52 -11.25 18.90
C GLN A 694 11.45 -11.39 17.69
N TYR A 695 10.96 -12.00 16.60
CA TYR A 695 11.78 -12.34 15.45
C TYR A 695 12.55 -11.13 14.86
N ASN A 696 13.71 -11.47 14.31
CA ASN A 696 14.51 -10.60 13.46
C ASN A 696 14.85 -11.31 12.15
N THR A 697 15.13 -10.58 11.08
CA THR A 697 15.49 -11.20 9.80
C THR A 697 16.94 -11.67 9.80
N SER A 698 17.23 -12.75 9.05
CA SER A 698 18.55 -13.36 8.96
C SER A 698 19.57 -12.57 8.12
N ASN A 699 19.11 -11.68 7.24
CA ASN A 699 19.96 -11.07 6.20
C ASN A 699 20.91 -10.01 6.74
N GLN A 700 20.44 -9.20 7.66
CA GLN A 700 21.23 -8.23 8.40
C GLN A 700 20.57 -8.00 9.76
N ILE A 701 21.34 -8.10 10.80
CA ILE A 701 20.90 -7.75 12.14
C ILE A 701 21.54 -6.40 12.45
N GLY A 702 20.77 -5.33 12.21
CA GLY A 702 21.23 -3.95 12.33
C GLY A 702 22.21 -3.54 11.21
N PRO A 703 22.59 -2.24 11.16
CA PRO A 703 23.63 -1.74 10.26
C PRO A 703 25.02 -2.33 10.59
N VAL A 704 25.23 -2.75 11.85
CA VAL A 704 26.38 -3.49 12.33
C VAL A 704 25.84 -4.77 12.96
N LYS A 705 26.47 -5.92 12.68
CA LYS A 705 26.07 -7.22 13.22
C LYS A 705 25.92 -7.15 14.74
N ALA A 706 24.67 -7.12 15.21
CA ALA A 706 24.38 -6.98 16.64
C ALA A 706 24.41 -8.32 17.35
N LYS A 707 24.91 -8.36 18.57
CA LYS A 707 24.70 -9.47 19.50
C LYS A 707 23.27 -9.40 20.02
N ILE A 708 22.56 -10.54 19.99
CA ILE A 708 21.16 -10.61 20.43
C ILE A 708 21.03 -11.32 21.78
N SER A 709 21.87 -12.32 22.06
CA SER A 709 21.58 -13.35 23.03
C SER A 709 22.81 -13.72 23.85
N PRO A 710 22.63 -14.31 25.06
CA PRO A 710 23.75 -14.77 25.90
C PRO A 710 24.49 -15.97 25.33
N TYR A 711 23.81 -16.84 24.57
CA TYR A 711 24.36 -18.01 23.91
C TYR A 711 24.10 -17.96 22.42
N PRO A 712 24.98 -18.56 21.57
CA PRO A 712 24.81 -18.45 20.13
C PRO A 712 23.60 -19.23 19.59
N PHE A 713 22.94 -18.65 18.62
CA PHE A 713 22.01 -19.30 17.68
C PHE A 713 22.03 -18.56 16.36
N THR A 714 21.54 -19.17 15.31
CA THR A 714 21.33 -18.50 14.01
C THR A 714 19.86 -18.26 13.77
N ILE A 715 19.54 -17.11 13.16
CA ILE A 715 18.20 -16.84 12.67
C ILE A 715 18.15 -17.32 11.22
N SER A 716 17.23 -18.22 10.92
CA SER A 716 17.03 -18.74 9.57
C SER A 716 15.89 -18.03 8.84
N ARG A 717 15.65 -18.45 7.61
CA ARG A 717 14.42 -18.08 6.87
C ARG A 717 13.31 -19.11 7.01
N SER A 718 13.54 -20.12 7.86
CA SER A 718 12.55 -21.16 8.08
C SER A 718 11.31 -20.59 8.77
N ARG A 719 10.15 -21.10 8.37
CA ARG A 719 8.84 -20.66 8.84
C ARG A 719 7.81 -21.77 8.70
N VAL A 720 6.70 -21.63 9.38
CA VAL A 720 5.52 -22.49 9.23
C VAL A 720 4.35 -21.59 8.80
N THR A 721 3.94 -21.73 7.54
CA THR A 721 2.92 -20.87 6.92
C THR A 721 1.51 -21.42 7.06
N ASP A 722 1.35 -22.73 7.28
CA ASP A 722 0.02 -23.29 7.54
C ASP A 722 -0.49 -22.84 8.91
N GLU A 723 -1.49 -21.99 8.89
CA GLU A 723 -2.12 -21.43 10.10
C GLU A 723 -2.84 -22.49 10.96
N GLU A 724 -3.10 -23.67 10.40
CA GLU A 724 -3.69 -24.83 11.10
C GLU A 724 -2.65 -25.91 11.43
N ALA A 725 -1.35 -25.67 11.13
CA ALA A 725 -0.29 -26.63 11.42
C ALA A 725 -0.36 -27.11 12.88
N LYS A 726 -0.27 -28.42 13.07
CA LYS A 726 -0.25 -29.01 14.42
C LYS A 726 0.97 -28.55 15.20
N VAL A 727 0.77 -28.15 16.45
CA VAL A 727 1.83 -27.74 17.37
C VAL A 727 2.09 -28.86 18.37
N ASN A 728 3.31 -29.37 18.40
CA ASN A 728 3.75 -30.40 19.34
C ASN A 728 4.50 -29.76 20.51
N PHE A 729 4.19 -30.17 21.74
CA PHE A 729 4.86 -29.68 22.94
C PHE A 729 6.06 -30.59 23.26
N LEU A 730 7.29 -30.08 22.99
CA LEU A 730 8.51 -30.84 23.25
C LEU A 730 8.80 -30.96 24.75
N LEU A 731 8.45 -29.96 25.53
CA LEU A 731 8.61 -29.89 26.97
C LEU A 731 7.27 -29.58 27.65
N PRO A 732 6.30 -30.53 27.71
CA PRO A 732 4.94 -30.27 28.16
C PRO A 732 4.84 -29.73 29.60
N ASN A 733 5.82 -30.02 30.44
CA ASN A 733 5.85 -29.58 31.83
C ASN A 733 6.63 -28.27 32.04
N HIS A 734 7.12 -27.64 30.96
CA HIS A 734 7.87 -26.38 31.06
C HIS A 734 6.97 -25.23 31.55
N PRO A 735 7.45 -24.33 32.42
CA PRO A 735 6.67 -23.19 32.93
C PRO A 735 6.02 -22.32 31.82
N ALA A 736 6.68 -22.14 30.68
CA ALA A 736 6.12 -21.41 29.54
C ALA A 736 4.78 -21.98 29.06
N LEU A 737 4.51 -23.26 29.29
CA LEU A 737 3.25 -23.91 28.91
C LEU A 737 2.28 -24.09 30.09
N ASN A 738 2.71 -23.77 31.32
CA ASN A 738 1.92 -24.11 32.54
C ASN A 738 1.76 -22.95 33.51
N TYR A 739 2.49 -21.83 33.37
CA TYR A 739 2.42 -20.73 34.35
C TYR A 739 2.43 -19.36 33.67
N PRO A 740 1.51 -18.45 34.02
CA PRO A 740 0.38 -18.63 34.94
C PRO A 740 -0.83 -19.30 34.27
N ASN A 741 -0.77 -19.53 32.95
CA ASN A 741 -1.84 -20.18 32.17
C ASN A 741 -1.40 -21.59 31.76
N LYS A 742 -2.30 -22.54 31.80
CA LYS A 742 -2.05 -23.85 31.21
C LYS A 742 -2.37 -23.78 29.72
N ILE A 743 -1.36 -23.93 28.88
CA ILE A 743 -1.45 -23.91 27.43
C ILE A 743 -1.77 -25.32 26.92
N SER A 744 -2.65 -25.38 25.92
CA SER A 744 -3.09 -26.60 25.25
C SER A 744 -3.09 -26.40 23.73
N GLU A 745 -3.38 -27.47 22.98
CA GLU A 745 -3.52 -27.37 21.53
C GLU A 745 -4.56 -26.35 21.10
N LYS A 746 -5.63 -26.15 21.90
CA LYS A 746 -6.70 -25.18 21.67
C LYS A 746 -6.20 -23.73 21.67
N ASP A 747 -5.09 -23.43 22.34
CA ASP A 747 -4.51 -22.08 22.36
C ASP A 747 -3.87 -21.71 21.01
N PHE A 748 -3.72 -22.67 20.10
CA PHE A 748 -3.25 -22.47 18.74
C PHE A 748 -4.39 -22.47 17.70
N GLU A 749 -5.65 -22.63 18.10
CA GLU A 749 -6.78 -22.51 17.21
C GLU A 749 -7.06 -21.05 16.84
N GLY A 750 -7.42 -20.83 15.59
CA GLY A 750 -7.77 -19.49 15.07
C GLY A 750 -6.57 -18.54 14.86
N TRP A 751 -5.35 -19.04 14.87
CA TRP A 751 -4.21 -18.31 14.42
C TRP A 751 -4.36 -17.94 12.94
N ILE A 752 -3.76 -16.83 12.52
CA ILE A 752 -3.94 -16.27 11.18
C ILE A 752 -2.61 -16.16 10.44
N GLN A 753 -2.65 -16.33 9.15
CA GLN A 753 -1.57 -16.19 8.18
C GLN A 753 -0.44 -17.21 8.31
N GLU A 754 0.17 -17.38 9.47
CA GLU A 754 1.29 -18.30 9.69
C GLU A 754 1.44 -18.61 11.20
N ARG A 755 2.19 -19.68 11.51
CA ARG A 755 2.52 -20.03 12.91
C ARG A 755 3.79 -19.33 13.35
N SER A 756 4.80 -19.33 12.50
CA SER A 756 6.13 -18.82 12.87
C SER A 756 6.92 -18.36 11.65
N ILE A 757 7.85 -17.45 11.91
CA ILE A 757 8.70 -16.80 10.90
C ILE A 757 10.11 -16.61 11.47
N TYR A 758 11.11 -16.75 10.62
CA TYR A 758 12.53 -16.57 11.03
C TYR A 758 12.90 -17.38 12.27
N ASN A 759 12.61 -18.67 12.23
CA ASN A 759 12.89 -19.57 13.34
C ASN A 759 14.39 -19.65 13.65
N SER A 760 14.73 -19.93 14.92
CA SER A 760 16.10 -20.18 15.33
C SER A 760 16.60 -21.52 14.78
N GLU A 761 17.86 -21.55 14.38
CA GLU A 761 18.59 -22.75 14.01
C GLU A 761 19.94 -22.80 14.71
N ARG A 762 20.56 -23.97 14.76
CA ARG A 762 21.89 -24.19 15.37
C ARG A 762 22.03 -23.55 16.75
N ALA A 763 20.95 -23.60 17.54
CA ALA A 763 20.93 -23.05 18.87
C ALA A 763 21.83 -23.86 19.81
N ASP A 764 22.58 -23.15 20.66
CA ASP A 764 23.43 -23.72 21.72
C ASP A 764 22.60 -24.68 22.61
N PRO A 765 23.19 -25.79 23.14
CA PRO A 765 22.48 -26.73 24.03
C PRO A 765 21.89 -26.08 25.30
N ALA A 766 22.32 -24.89 25.68
CA ALA A 766 21.73 -24.14 26.78
C ALA A 766 20.27 -23.69 26.51
N TYR A 767 19.84 -23.71 25.24
CA TYR A 767 18.47 -23.39 24.88
C TYR A 767 17.56 -24.60 24.99
N GLN A 768 16.44 -24.42 25.67
CA GLN A 768 15.33 -25.35 25.70
C GLN A 768 14.40 -25.05 24.52
N ARG A 769 14.12 -26.03 23.68
CA ARG A 769 13.16 -25.94 22.57
C ARG A 769 11.79 -26.37 23.10
N ILE A 770 10.83 -25.51 22.99
CA ILE A 770 9.52 -25.66 23.67
C ILE A 770 8.48 -26.31 22.77
N LEU A 771 8.48 -25.92 21.49
CA LEU A 771 7.48 -26.33 20.52
C LEU A 771 8.13 -26.88 19.26
N SER A 772 7.45 -27.83 18.57
CA SER A 772 7.74 -28.16 17.17
C SER A 772 6.47 -28.12 16.33
N MET A 773 6.63 -27.78 15.06
CA MET A 773 5.56 -27.70 14.08
C MET A 773 6.13 -27.77 12.66
N LYS A 774 5.28 -28.05 11.68
CA LYS A 774 5.69 -28.11 10.26
C LYS A 774 4.54 -27.82 9.31
N ASP A 775 4.86 -27.36 8.12
CA ASP A 775 3.93 -27.38 7.01
C ASP A 775 3.80 -28.78 6.40
N PRO A 776 2.70 -29.09 5.70
CA PRO A 776 2.55 -30.35 5.00
C PRO A 776 3.78 -30.69 4.13
N SER A 777 4.23 -31.92 4.18
CA SER A 777 5.38 -32.44 3.42
C SER A 777 6.75 -31.87 3.80
N GLU A 778 6.86 -31.07 4.86
CA GLU A 778 8.13 -30.58 5.40
C GLU A 778 8.60 -31.34 6.64
N SER A 779 9.86 -31.14 7.00
CA SER A 779 10.42 -31.66 8.26
C SER A 779 9.98 -30.80 9.43
N GLU A 780 9.94 -31.40 10.64
CA GLU A 780 9.63 -30.70 11.88
C GLU A 780 10.63 -29.56 12.14
N GLN A 781 10.09 -28.41 12.54
CA GLN A 781 10.83 -27.22 12.93
C GLN A 781 10.60 -26.95 14.42
N ASP A 782 11.69 -26.90 15.18
CA ASP A 782 11.68 -26.80 16.65
C ASP A 782 12.26 -25.47 17.17
N GLY A 783 12.56 -24.53 16.26
CA GLY A 783 13.22 -23.26 16.56
C GLY A 783 12.27 -22.06 16.73
N SER A 784 10.95 -22.27 16.71
CA SER A 784 9.97 -21.17 16.80
C SER A 784 9.90 -20.52 18.18
N LEU A 785 10.27 -21.24 19.23
CA LEU A 785 10.32 -20.76 20.62
C LEU A 785 11.46 -21.45 21.35
N ILE A 786 12.51 -20.68 21.66
CA ILE A 786 13.67 -21.16 22.44
C ILE A 786 13.88 -20.30 23.68
N ILE A 787 14.21 -20.94 24.79
CA ILE A 787 14.38 -20.31 26.11
C ILE A 787 15.68 -20.76 26.73
N ALA A 788 16.48 -19.82 27.20
CA ALA A 788 17.72 -20.13 27.97
C ALA A 788 17.68 -19.43 29.32
N ASN A 789 18.24 -20.12 30.33
CA ASN A 789 18.57 -19.49 31.58
C ASN A 789 19.91 -18.76 31.45
N TYR A 790 20.00 -17.56 31.97
CA TYR A 790 21.23 -16.79 32.04
C TYR A 790 21.33 -16.07 33.38
N GLY A 791 22.24 -16.49 34.22
CA GLY A 791 22.27 -16.08 35.63
C GLY A 791 21.00 -16.51 36.36
N LYS A 792 20.29 -15.54 36.96
CA LYS A 792 19.01 -15.76 37.65
C LYS A 792 17.79 -15.61 36.70
N GLY A 793 17.96 -14.94 35.57
CA GLY A 793 16.88 -14.61 34.63
C GLY A 793 16.78 -15.53 33.43
N ARG A 794 16.03 -15.05 32.44
CA ARG A 794 15.71 -15.81 31.21
C ARG A 794 15.83 -14.97 29.97
N PHE A 795 16.45 -15.54 28.96
CA PHE A 795 16.42 -15.03 27.59
C PHE A 795 15.49 -15.90 26.75
N ILE A 796 14.63 -15.27 25.99
CA ILE A 796 13.64 -15.91 25.12
C ILE A 796 13.77 -15.35 23.72
N TYR A 797 13.84 -16.22 22.71
CA TYR A 797 13.66 -15.84 21.32
C TYR A 797 12.44 -16.55 20.77
N THR A 798 11.61 -15.80 20.05
CA THR A 798 10.43 -16.36 19.42
C THR A 798 10.24 -15.88 17.98
N GLY A 799 10.05 -16.84 17.08
CA GLY A 799 9.58 -16.67 15.72
C GLY A 799 8.06 -16.74 15.61
N LEU A 800 7.34 -17.05 16.71
CA LEU A 800 5.87 -17.05 16.71
C LEU A 800 5.32 -15.67 16.38
N VAL A 801 4.26 -15.62 15.55
CA VAL A 801 3.78 -14.36 14.97
C VAL A 801 2.82 -13.58 15.89
N PHE A 802 3.19 -13.39 17.13
CA PHE A 802 2.40 -12.65 18.12
C PHE A 802 1.97 -11.27 17.64
N PHE A 803 2.78 -10.61 16.85
CA PHE A 803 2.48 -9.29 16.27
C PHE A 803 1.26 -9.29 15.32
N ARG A 804 0.85 -10.48 14.83
CA ARG A 804 -0.36 -10.70 14.04
C ARG A 804 -1.50 -11.21 14.92
N GLU A 805 -1.21 -12.18 15.77
CA GLU A 805 -2.20 -12.89 16.57
C GLU A 805 -2.85 -12.03 17.66
N LEU A 806 -2.05 -11.18 18.31
CA LEU A 806 -2.57 -10.29 19.35
C LEU A 806 -3.54 -9.25 18.78
N PRO A 807 -3.22 -8.51 17.69
CA PRO A 807 -4.19 -7.62 17.04
C PRO A 807 -5.38 -8.35 16.39
N ALA A 808 -5.20 -9.62 16.03
CA ALA A 808 -6.32 -10.45 15.56
C ALA A 808 -7.29 -10.85 16.67
N GLY A 809 -6.87 -10.76 17.92
CA GLY A 809 -7.67 -11.14 19.09
C GLY A 809 -7.68 -12.64 19.34
N VAL A 810 -6.59 -13.36 19.03
CA VAL A 810 -6.47 -14.81 19.25
C VAL A 810 -6.23 -15.10 20.74
N PRO A 811 -7.21 -15.70 21.49
CA PRO A 811 -7.13 -15.83 22.94
C PRO A 811 -5.89 -16.59 23.42
N GLY A 812 -5.54 -17.68 22.73
CA GLY A 812 -4.40 -18.52 23.09
C GLY A 812 -3.06 -17.82 22.92
N ALA A 813 -2.93 -16.91 21.95
CA ALA A 813 -1.75 -16.10 21.77
C ALA A 813 -1.53 -15.16 22.97
N TYR A 814 -2.56 -14.53 23.48
CA TYR A 814 -2.49 -13.73 24.71
C TYR A 814 -2.06 -14.54 25.92
N ARG A 815 -2.62 -15.74 26.08
CA ARG A 815 -2.28 -16.64 27.20
C ARG A 815 -0.84 -17.10 27.15
N LEU A 816 -0.35 -17.52 25.96
CA LEU A 816 1.02 -17.93 25.77
C LEU A 816 2.00 -16.73 25.97
N PHE A 817 1.68 -15.57 25.42
CA PHE A 817 2.51 -14.38 25.59
C PHE A 817 2.63 -13.97 27.07
N ALA A 818 1.52 -14.02 27.84
CA ALA A 818 1.52 -13.78 29.26
C ALA A 818 2.44 -14.75 30.02
N ASN A 819 2.48 -16.01 29.60
CA ASN A 819 3.38 -17.01 30.20
C ASN A 819 4.85 -16.69 29.92
N LEU A 820 5.19 -16.27 28.70
CA LEU A 820 6.58 -15.98 28.32
C LEU A 820 7.17 -14.82 29.11
N ILE A 821 6.37 -13.80 29.47
CA ILE A 821 6.82 -12.66 30.27
C ILE A 821 6.62 -12.84 31.78
N ALA A 822 6.11 -14.00 32.19
CA ALA A 822 5.80 -14.32 33.62
C ALA A 822 6.60 -15.49 34.18
N LEU A 823 7.62 -15.97 33.46
CA LEU A 823 8.38 -17.16 33.88
C LEU A 823 8.96 -16.97 35.29
N PRO A 824 8.69 -17.92 36.21
CA PRO A 824 9.08 -17.75 37.60
C PRO A 824 10.60 -17.76 37.78
N GLU A 825 11.07 -17.04 38.81
CA GLU A 825 12.47 -17.10 39.23
C GLU A 825 12.88 -18.53 39.61
N ARG A 826 14.14 -18.91 39.34
CA ARG A 826 14.69 -20.15 39.83
C ARG A 826 14.70 -20.14 41.39
N GLY A 827 13.80 -20.94 41.99
CA GLY A 827 13.86 -21.17 43.43
C GLY A 827 12.66 -20.74 44.28
N LYS A 828 11.67 -20.07 43.68
CA LYS A 828 10.37 -19.94 44.34
C LYS A 828 9.49 -21.12 43.92
N LYS A 829 9.43 -22.14 44.76
CA LYS A 829 8.40 -23.21 44.75
C LYS A 829 7.13 -22.69 45.41
#